data_d928c1b1a3286cc759556185f73c7117
#
_entry.id   d928c1b1a3286cc759556185f73c7117
#
_cell.length_a   1.000
_cell.length_b   1.000
_cell.length_c   1.000
_cell.angle_alpha   90.00
_cell.angle_beta   90.00
_cell.angle_gamma   90.00
#
_symmetry.space_group_name_H-M   'P 1'
#
loop_
_entity.id
_entity.type
_entity.pdbx_description
1 polymer ?
#
loop_
_entity_poly.entity_id
_entity_poly.type
_entity_poly.pdbx_seq_one_letter_code
_entity_poly.pdbx_strand_id
1 'polypeptide(L)'
;MPWIDGRLLVTLAGVMLLVQAVCWLLARGLGWKLARSAVICGWLAPLIALTPWLAGRELLVPCDMLLTAVPGVPRTEVSHQYDVLNDILYQILPWELEVRHALADRRLPFWSDRLEGGSSPWANPQAGVLSPLQMAARAFPIQHHLLALLALKLLVAFQGTWLLARLTGRGRASSLLAAAGFSLGGGLFSWALFPVTAAVAWVPWLAAGVIRLFRRPGPRVIATTAAITAALLLSGHPETAAFGGLFAAACGLGLRRRAAGLRRGFGAAAVAALLGFGLAAPHLLPFLEIVPDSQRAGDTLTQTLGSQPWSLLFPPSWFDYGFAAFVLSPLSPHAYGRPYQDPFRGPFNWPDSETGYAGLVALAGAFVALLAVRDRRARPFLIFAVVSLLLAARFLPLAHLLWRVPPLRVPAYSRCLMPGALALCVAGAFGLDLLLSKRRLPVRAWIGLALAAALSLAVAADAWTLALWALLAAAVLVARWRPRWGGLALAAVLLADLVPWSRSFLPRGNPALFYPRTPYIEAFAREAGDPAVWRGAGAHYLLYPNLLSVYGVADFRPHNPLAPARYLRVLTAAFGFHPTMTSYFSPVQNLDHPLLDFLGVRAVAGSLSVPPSLTLQAIDGGRFAPFTLLRNPDPLPRWFFPRAVDTIGAGEVERWVAGMTDARRVAILREEAGSWRPAGGESPPPRPLLASPGHVVLKIPSAGAGAGAGGERLLATSIVWSKGWSARAGGRSLPVLKTDGAFVGVRLPAGPSRVELRFLPPGFVLGCAAAAVSLALCVLCLLSGRAAAPAPRRRGR
;
A
#
# COMPACT_ATOMS: atom_id res chain seq x y z
N MET A 1 -34.62 -13.49 -7.26
CA MET A 1 -33.75 -12.48 -7.89
C MET A 1 -33.79 -11.22 -7.04
N PRO A 2 -32.68 -10.74 -6.50
CA PRO A 2 -32.45 -9.31 -6.36
C PRO A 2 -31.32 -8.92 -7.31
N TRP A 3 -31.67 -8.16 -8.32
CA TRP A 3 -30.81 -7.80 -9.44
C TRP A 3 -29.69 -6.82 -9.07
N ILE A 4 -29.77 -6.20 -7.89
CA ILE A 4 -28.79 -5.25 -7.33
C ILE A 4 -28.99 -5.27 -5.81
N ASP A 5 -27.90 -5.38 -5.03
CA ASP A 5 -27.99 -5.13 -3.59
C ASP A 5 -28.24 -3.64 -3.35
N GLY A 6 -29.50 -3.28 -3.17
CA GLY A 6 -29.91 -1.89 -2.97
C GLY A 6 -29.23 -1.24 -1.74
N ARG A 7 -28.90 -2.03 -0.72
CA ARG A 7 -28.17 -1.55 0.47
C ARG A 7 -26.74 -1.15 0.11
N LEU A 8 -26.06 -1.95 -0.72
CA LEU A 8 -24.71 -1.64 -1.21
C LEU A 8 -24.71 -0.30 -1.96
N LEU A 9 -25.64 -0.09 -2.88
CA LEU A 9 -25.71 1.15 -3.66
C LEU A 9 -26.05 2.37 -2.82
N VAL A 10 -27.01 2.26 -1.88
CA VAL A 10 -27.38 3.35 -0.98
C VAL A 10 -26.22 3.72 -0.08
N THR A 11 -25.52 2.73 0.49
CA THR A 11 -24.33 2.96 1.32
C THR A 11 -23.23 3.61 0.50
N LEU A 12 -22.98 3.13 -0.73
CA LEU A 12 -21.98 3.70 -1.63
C LEU A 12 -22.29 5.17 -1.96
N ALA A 13 -23.54 5.46 -2.31
CA ALA A 13 -23.97 6.83 -2.57
C ALA A 13 -23.78 7.72 -1.34
N GLY A 14 -24.15 7.26 -0.15
CA GLY A 14 -23.95 8.01 1.12
C GLY A 14 -22.48 8.31 1.42
N VAL A 15 -21.60 7.31 1.28
CA VAL A 15 -20.16 7.49 1.51
C VAL A 15 -19.54 8.38 0.42
N MET A 16 -19.95 8.23 -0.85
CA MET A 16 -19.52 9.11 -1.94
C MET A 16 -19.96 10.55 -1.71
N LEU A 17 -21.17 10.81 -1.15
CA LEU A 17 -21.62 12.13 -0.77
C LEU A 17 -20.74 12.77 0.30
N LEU A 18 -20.37 11.99 1.32
CA LEU A 18 -19.44 12.46 2.36
C LEU A 18 -18.08 12.85 1.76
N VAL A 19 -17.49 11.99 0.92
CA VAL A 19 -16.21 12.28 0.26
C VAL A 19 -16.34 13.46 -0.71
N GLN A 20 -17.49 13.57 -1.40
CA GLN A 20 -17.80 14.74 -2.24
C GLN A 20 -17.80 16.04 -1.43
N ALA A 21 -18.38 16.03 -0.25
CA ALA A 21 -18.39 17.20 0.65
C ALA A 21 -16.96 17.59 1.05
N VAL A 22 -16.10 16.60 1.35
CA VAL A 22 -14.67 16.84 1.62
C VAL A 22 -13.99 17.47 0.39
N CYS A 23 -14.15 16.91 -0.81
CA CYS A 23 -13.59 17.48 -2.03
C CYS A 23 -14.05 18.94 -2.26
N TRP A 24 -15.30 19.21 -1.98
CA TRP A 24 -15.85 20.57 -2.10
C TRP A 24 -15.25 21.56 -1.07
N LEU A 25 -15.07 21.12 0.18
CA LEU A 25 -14.40 21.90 1.22
C LEU A 25 -12.93 22.17 0.85
N LEU A 26 -12.20 21.16 0.36
CA LEU A 26 -10.82 21.31 -0.10
C LEU A 26 -10.71 22.30 -1.27
N ALA A 27 -11.58 22.19 -2.27
CA ALA A 27 -11.61 23.12 -3.38
C ALA A 27 -11.85 24.56 -2.91
N ARG A 28 -12.81 24.77 -1.99
CA ARG A 28 -13.06 26.07 -1.37
C ARG A 28 -11.88 26.60 -0.57
N GLY A 29 -11.24 25.75 0.20
CA GLY A 29 -10.04 26.09 0.96
C GLY A 29 -8.90 26.55 0.03
N LEU A 30 -8.78 25.95 -1.14
CA LEU A 30 -7.88 26.39 -2.21
C LEU A 30 -8.39 27.62 -2.97
N GLY A 31 -9.52 28.22 -2.58
CA GLY A 31 -10.12 29.39 -3.23
C GLY A 31 -10.69 29.09 -4.63
N TRP A 32 -11.26 27.89 -4.80
CA TRP A 32 -11.88 27.44 -6.05
C TRP A 32 -13.26 26.84 -5.83
N LYS A 33 -14.05 26.74 -6.89
CA LYS A 33 -15.37 26.08 -6.87
C LYS A 33 -15.37 24.93 -7.88
N LEU A 34 -15.78 23.73 -7.46
CA LEU A 34 -16.02 22.63 -8.36
C LEU A 34 -17.26 22.94 -9.23
N ALA A 35 -17.12 22.79 -10.53
CA ALA A 35 -18.25 22.95 -11.45
C ALA A 35 -19.21 21.76 -11.34
N ARG A 36 -20.50 21.97 -11.59
CA ARG A 36 -21.50 20.88 -11.61
C ARG A 36 -21.08 19.74 -12.53
N SER A 37 -20.57 20.07 -13.74
CA SER A 37 -20.05 19.06 -14.67
C SER A 37 -18.93 18.20 -14.10
N ALA A 38 -18.00 18.76 -13.32
CA ALA A 38 -16.93 18.02 -12.68
C ALA A 38 -17.45 17.10 -11.57
N VAL A 39 -18.49 17.52 -10.85
CA VAL A 39 -19.13 16.67 -9.85
C VAL A 39 -19.87 15.52 -10.53
N ILE A 40 -20.71 15.80 -11.52
CA ILE A 40 -21.48 14.78 -12.25
C ILE A 40 -20.55 13.77 -12.92
N CYS A 41 -19.57 14.23 -13.70
CA CYS A 41 -18.63 13.32 -14.37
C CYS A 41 -17.74 12.55 -13.37
N GLY A 42 -17.38 13.16 -12.23
CA GLY A 42 -16.66 12.49 -11.15
C GLY A 42 -17.46 11.37 -10.49
N TRP A 43 -18.78 11.46 -10.46
CA TRP A 43 -19.68 10.40 -10.00
C TRP A 43 -19.90 9.34 -11.08
N LEU A 44 -20.01 9.76 -12.35
CA LEU A 44 -20.18 8.82 -13.46
C LEU A 44 -18.93 7.96 -13.71
N ALA A 45 -17.74 8.48 -13.46
CA ALA A 45 -16.51 7.73 -13.72
C ALA A 45 -16.46 6.38 -12.98
N PRO A 46 -16.62 6.29 -11.64
CA PRO A 46 -16.69 5.01 -10.95
C PRO A 46 -17.91 4.17 -11.35
N LEU A 47 -19.08 4.76 -11.60
CA LEU A 47 -20.26 4.02 -12.02
C LEU A 47 -20.02 3.32 -13.34
N ILE A 48 -19.44 4.00 -14.33
CA ILE A 48 -19.13 3.43 -15.65
C ILE A 48 -18.03 2.36 -15.53
N ALA A 49 -16.94 2.66 -14.82
CA ALA A 49 -15.82 1.73 -14.71
C ALA A 49 -16.20 0.44 -13.98
N LEU A 50 -17.00 0.54 -12.91
CA LEU A 50 -17.30 -0.55 -11.98
C LEU A 50 -18.67 -1.20 -12.18
N THR A 51 -19.40 -0.88 -13.26
CA THR A 51 -20.73 -1.42 -13.57
C THR A 51 -20.87 -2.94 -13.35
N PRO A 52 -19.90 -3.81 -13.80
CA PRO A 52 -20.05 -5.25 -13.64
C PRO A 52 -20.16 -5.69 -12.17
N TRP A 53 -19.37 -5.06 -11.29
CA TRP A 53 -19.34 -5.39 -9.85
C TRP A 53 -20.46 -4.72 -9.06
N LEU A 54 -20.94 -3.56 -9.51
CA LEU A 54 -22.10 -2.89 -8.92
C LEU A 54 -23.42 -3.68 -9.19
N ALA A 55 -23.43 -4.53 -10.20
CA ALA A 55 -24.53 -5.47 -10.46
C ALA A 55 -24.58 -6.64 -9.46
N GLY A 56 -23.60 -6.78 -8.54
CA GLY A 56 -23.66 -7.66 -7.38
C GLY A 56 -23.43 -9.16 -7.63
N ARG A 57 -23.08 -9.56 -8.86
CA ARG A 57 -22.85 -10.97 -9.20
C ARG A 57 -21.42 -11.43 -8.97
N GLU A 58 -20.48 -10.51 -8.98
CA GLU A 58 -19.04 -10.75 -8.87
C GLU A 58 -18.44 -9.84 -7.81
N LEU A 59 -17.41 -10.33 -7.13
CA LEU A 59 -16.63 -9.53 -6.20
C LEU A 59 -15.42 -8.92 -6.90
N LEU A 60 -15.04 -7.74 -6.47
CA LEU A 60 -13.79 -7.10 -6.90
C LEU A 60 -12.61 -7.65 -6.07
N VAL A 61 -12.47 -8.97 -6.07
CA VAL A 61 -11.46 -9.73 -5.31
C VAL A 61 -11.05 -10.93 -6.16
N PRO A 62 -9.76 -11.28 -6.26
CA PRO A 62 -9.27 -12.42 -7.06
C PRO A 62 -9.50 -13.76 -6.33
N CYS A 63 -10.75 -14.11 -6.04
CA CYS A 63 -11.13 -15.26 -5.21
C CYS A 63 -10.69 -16.61 -5.80
N ASP A 64 -10.54 -16.70 -7.11
CA ASP A 64 -10.07 -17.88 -7.83
C ASP A 64 -8.65 -18.31 -7.41
N MET A 65 -7.82 -17.37 -7.00
CA MET A 65 -6.47 -17.66 -6.49
C MET A 65 -6.48 -18.46 -5.17
N LEU A 66 -7.59 -18.46 -4.42
CA LEU A 66 -7.75 -19.27 -3.21
C LEU A 66 -7.92 -20.78 -3.52
N LEU A 67 -8.26 -21.14 -4.76
CA LEU A 67 -8.43 -22.54 -5.17
C LEU A 67 -7.16 -23.38 -5.02
N THR A 68 -5.99 -22.76 -5.10
CA THR A 68 -4.70 -23.44 -4.93
C THR A 68 -4.15 -23.34 -3.50
N ALA A 69 -4.59 -22.35 -2.75
CA ALA A 69 -4.07 -22.04 -1.42
C ALA A 69 -4.89 -22.65 -0.27
N VAL A 70 -6.19 -22.90 -0.50
CA VAL A 70 -7.11 -23.41 0.52
C VAL A 70 -7.44 -24.88 0.29
N PRO A 71 -7.05 -25.79 1.19
CA PRO A 71 -7.37 -27.20 1.07
C PRO A 71 -8.88 -27.47 1.10
N GLY A 72 -9.31 -28.46 0.28
CA GLY A 72 -10.70 -28.92 0.22
C GLY A 72 -11.62 -28.06 -0.63
N VAL A 73 -11.09 -27.05 -1.34
CA VAL A 73 -11.84 -26.33 -2.39
C VAL A 73 -11.75 -27.12 -3.69
N PRO A 74 -12.87 -27.38 -4.39
CA PRO A 74 -12.83 -28.07 -5.68
C PRO A 74 -11.97 -27.30 -6.68
N ARG A 75 -10.98 -27.96 -7.28
CA ARG A 75 -10.13 -27.35 -8.29
C ARG A 75 -10.90 -27.20 -9.59
N THR A 76 -11.06 -25.99 -10.04
CA THR A 76 -11.45 -25.62 -11.40
C THR A 76 -10.24 -25.07 -12.12
N GLU A 77 -10.26 -25.05 -13.45
CA GLU A 77 -9.17 -24.41 -14.21
C GLU A 77 -9.05 -22.95 -13.78
N VAL A 78 -7.86 -22.55 -13.37
CA VAL A 78 -7.56 -21.21 -12.89
C VAL A 78 -6.61 -20.55 -13.86
N SER A 79 -7.01 -19.40 -14.36
CA SER A 79 -6.17 -18.55 -15.20
C SER A 79 -5.25 -17.70 -14.31
N HIS A 80 -4.06 -18.23 -13.98
CA HIS A 80 -3.11 -17.58 -13.05
C HIS A 80 -2.18 -16.54 -13.69
N GLN A 81 -2.61 -15.81 -14.67
CA GLN A 81 -1.70 -14.90 -15.37
C GLN A 81 -1.45 -13.56 -14.66
N TYR A 82 -2.04 -13.30 -13.47
CA TYR A 82 -1.91 -12.03 -12.79
C TYR A 82 -1.54 -12.20 -11.31
N ASP A 83 -0.41 -12.84 -11.06
CA ASP A 83 0.05 -13.28 -9.72
C ASP A 83 0.20 -12.16 -8.70
N VAL A 84 0.46 -10.92 -9.12
CA VAL A 84 0.59 -9.77 -8.21
C VAL A 84 -0.68 -9.56 -7.36
N LEU A 85 -1.85 -10.00 -7.84
CA LEU A 85 -3.10 -9.91 -7.07
C LEU A 85 -3.14 -10.85 -5.86
N ASN A 86 -2.21 -11.78 -5.72
CA ASN A 86 -2.06 -12.62 -4.53
C ASN A 86 -1.94 -11.76 -3.25
N ASP A 87 -1.23 -10.64 -3.32
CA ASP A 87 -1.06 -9.72 -2.19
C ASP A 87 -2.41 -9.19 -1.66
N ILE A 88 -3.42 -9.09 -2.52
CA ILE A 88 -4.77 -8.68 -2.10
C ILE A 88 -5.35 -9.66 -1.09
N LEU A 89 -5.18 -10.96 -1.35
CA LEU A 89 -5.73 -12.04 -0.52
C LEU A 89 -4.85 -12.36 0.70
N TYR A 90 -3.53 -12.20 0.56
CA TYR A 90 -2.58 -12.67 1.57
C TYR A 90 -1.93 -11.53 2.38
N GLN A 91 -2.15 -10.27 1.99
CA GLN A 91 -1.65 -9.11 2.74
C GLN A 91 -2.77 -8.08 3.00
N ILE A 92 -3.33 -7.48 1.95
CA ILE A 92 -4.20 -6.30 2.06
C ILE A 92 -5.50 -6.61 2.81
N LEU A 93 -6.22 -7.65 2.43
CA LEU A 93 -7.46 -8.04 3.11
C LEU A 93 -7.25 -8.61 4.52
N PRO A 94 -6.24 -9.48 4.78
CA PRO A 94 -5.89 -9.89 6.13
C PRO A 94 -5.54 -8.72 7.06
N TRP A 95 -4.73 -7.74 6.60
CA TRP A 95 -4.43 -6.55 7.40
C TRP A 95 -5.69 -5.72 7.68
N GLU A 96 -6.55 -5.52 6.70
CA GLU A 96 -7.82 -4.80 6.88
C GLU A 96 -8.75 -5.54 7.84
N LEU A 97 -8.79 -6.88 7.81
CA LEU A 97 -9.57 -7.69 8.76
C LEU A 97 -9.06 -7.51 10.20
N GLU A 98 -7.74 -7.53 10.41
CA GLU A 98 -7.17 -7.31 11.74
C GLU A 98 -7.45 -5.89 12.27
N VAL A 99 -7.44 -4.88 11.39
CA VAL A 99 -7.88 -3.53 11.77
C VAL A 99 -9.36 -3.53 12.17
N ARG A 100 -10.23 -4.21 11.42
CA ARG A 100 -11.67 -4.32 11.72
C ARG A 100 -11.92 -5.06 13.03
N HIS A 101 -11.22 -6.17 13.27
CA HIS A 101 -11.31 -6.91 14.53
C HIS A 101 -10.94 -6.03 15.73
N ALA A 102 -9.81 -5.30 15.63
CA ALA A 102 -9.41 -4.42 16.72
C ALA A 102 -10.45 -3.32 16.98
N LEU A 103 -11.01 -2.71 15.93
CA LEU A 103 -12.04 -1.67 16.05
C LEU A 103 -13.36 -2.22 16.61
N ALA A 104 -13.76 -3.44 16.22
CA ALA A 104 -14.94 -4.12 16.77
C ALA A 104 -14.79 -4.40 18.26
N ASP A 105 -13.57 -4.76 18.70
CA ASP A 105 -13.20 -4.92 20.11
C ASP A 105 -12.98 -3.58 20.85
N ARG A 106 -13.27 -2.43 20.21
CA ARG A 106 -13.02 -1.08 20.73
C ARG A 106 -11.56 -0.83 21.12
N ARG A 107 -10.62 -1.46 20.41
CA ARG A 107 -9.17 -1.29 20.55
C ARG A 107 -8.60 -0.58 19.34
N LEU A 108 -7.47 0.10 19.55
CA LEU A 108 -6.64 0.53 18.43
C LEU A 108 -5.79 -0.67 17.93
N PRO A 109 -5.61 -0.83 16.60
CA PRO A 109 -4.88 -1.95 16.02
C PRO A 109 -3.35 -1.80 16.19
N PHE A 110 -2.91 -1.63 17.44
CA PHE A 110 -1.50 -1.45 17.76
C PHE A 110 -0.69 -2.72 17.54
N TRP A 111 -1.31 -3.88 17.82
CA TRP A 111 -0.69 -5.19 17.71
C TRP A 111 -1.70 -6.23 17.24
N SER A 112 -1.24 -7.17 16.40
CA SER A 112 -1.94 -8.39 16.05
C SER A 112 -1.11 -9.61 16.44
N ASP A 113 -1.72 -10.53 17.15
CA ASP A 113 -1.12 -11.82 17.54
C ASP A 113 -1.30 -12.89 16.44
N ARG A 114 -2.17 -12.63 15.47
CA ARG A 114 -2.50 -13.59 14.40
C ARG A 114 -1.59 -13.47 13.18
N LEU A 115 -0.93 -12.34 12.99
CA LEU A 115 -0.08 -12.08 11.84
C LEU A 115 1.39 -12.22 12.22
N GLU A 116 2.16 -12.99 11.44
CA GLU A 116 3.62 -12.88 11.37
C GLU A 116 4.36 -13.14 12.69
N GLY A 117 3.80 -14.01 13.55
CA GLY A 117 4.34 -14.25 14.92
C GLY A 117 4.08 -13.09 15.88
N GLY A 118 3.48 -12.03 15.41
CA GLY A 118 3.14 -10.79 16.08
C GLY A 118 3.63 -9.59 15.30
N SER A 119 2.73 -8.71 14.88
CA SER A 119 3.07 -7.51 14.10
C SER A 119 2.17 -6.32 14.46
N SER A 120 2.57 -5.13 14.04
CA SER A 120 1.82 -3.90 14.31
C SER A 120 1.10 -3.40 13.04
N PRO A 121 -0.22 -3.63 12.90
CA PRO A 121 -0.99 -3.02 11.82
C PRO A 121 -0.96 -1.49 11.87
N TRP A 122 -0.84 -0.90 13.06
CA TRP A 122 -0.72 0.55 13.23
C TRP A 122 0.54 1.12 12.58
N ALA A 123 1.68 0.45 12.71
CA ALA A 123 2.94 0.89 12.14
C ALA A 123 3.12 0.48 10.67
N ASN A 124 2.21 -0.32 10.11
CA ASN A 124 2.19 -0.69 8.70
C ASN A 124 1.36 0.31 7.88
N PRO A 125 1.96 1.18 7.05
CA PRO A 125 1.19 2.14 6.27
C PRO A 125 0.17 1.50 5.34
N GLN A 126 0.49 0.32 4.78
CA GLN A 126 -0.37 -0.37 3.83
C GLN A 126 -1.65 -0.92 4.46
N ALA A 127 -1.69 -1.14 5.78
CA ALA A 127 -2.92 -1.45 6.51
C ALA A 127 -3.91 -0.27 6.52
N GLY A 128 -3.46 0.94 6.18
CA GLY A 128 -4.31 2.11 5.93
C GLY A 128 -5.19 2.49 7.12
N VAL A 129 -4.68 2.31 8.36
CA VAL A 129 -5.48 2.49 9.60
C VAL A 129 -6.16 3.85 9.64
N LEU A 130 -5.40 4.90 9.33
CA LEU A 130 -5.87 6.30 9.33
C LEU A 130 -6.05 6.87 7.91
N SER A 131 -6.00 6.06 6.87
CA SER A 131 -6.27 6.52 5.50
C SER A 131 -7.72 6.98 5.36
N PRO A 132 -7.98 8.24 4.94
CA PRO A 132 -9.35 8.75 4.87
C PRO A 132 -10.27 7.93 3.97
N LEU A 133 -9.75 7.43 2.85
CA LEU A 133 -10.54 6.62 1.91
C LEU A 133 -10.77 5.20 2.43
N GLN A 134 -9.78 4.60 3.09
CA GLN A 134 -9.92 3.30 3.76
C GLN A 134 -10.95 3.37 4.89
N MET A 135 -10.86 4.42 5.73
CA MET A 135 -11.81 4.65 6.81
C MET A 135 -13.24 4.75 6.28
N ALA A 136 -13.45 5.49 5.20
CA ALA A 136 -14.75 5.59 4.56
C ALA A 136 -15.22 4.25 3.96
N ALA A 137 -14.32 3.47 3.35
CA ALA A 137 -14.63 2.16 2.78
C ALA A 137 -14.91 1.09 3.85
N ARG A 138 -14.50 1.29 5.12
CA ARG A 138 -14.86 0.40 6.24
C ARG A 138 -16.34 0.37 6.58
N ALA A 139 -17.13 1.31 6.07
CA ALA A 139 -18.58 1.25 6.17
C ALA A 139 -19.20 0.06 5.42
N PHE A 140 -18.42 -0.62 4.56
CA PHE A 140 -18.87 -1.77 3.78
C PHE A 140 -18.39 -3.09 4.40
N PRO A 141 -19.11 -4.21 4.19
CA PRO A 141 -18.60 -5.54 4.45
C PRO A 141 -17.27 -5.76 3.74
N ILE A 142 -16.42 -6.62 4.28
CA ILE A 142 -15.05 -6.81 3.78
C ILE A 142 -15.00 -7.23 2.30
N GLN A 143 -15.94 -8.04 1.84
CA GLN A 143 -16.04 -8.48 0.43
C GLN A 143 -16.29 -7.33 -0.55
N HIS A 144 -16.88 -6.22 -0.11
CA HIS A 144 -17.18 -5.04 -0.91
C HIS A 144 -16.24 -3.86 -0.61
N HIS A 145 -15.30 -4.03 0.34
CA HIS A 145 -14.38 -2.98 0.76
C HIS A 145 -13.54 -2.42 -0.41
N LEU A 146 -12.96 -3.30 -1.23
CA LEU A 146 -12.13 -2.88 -2.36
C LEU A 146 -12.93 -2.17 -3.46
N LEU A 147 -14.17 -2.60 -3.70
CA LEU A 147 -15.08 -1.93 -4.64
C LEU A 147 -15.39 -0.50 -4.19
N ALA A 148 -15.76 -0.34 -2.93
CA ALA A 148 -16.04 0.97 -2.35
C ALA A 148 -14.79 1.85 -2.37
N LEU A 149 -13.64 1.31 -1.93
CA LEU A 149 -12.37 2.02 -1.91
C LEU A 149 -11.97 2.51 -3.31
N LEU A 150 -12.11 1.66 -4.34
CA LEU A 150 -11.79 2.06 -5.71
C LEU A 150 -12.74 3.14 -6.22
N ALA A 151 -14.03 3.05 -5.95
CA ALA A 151 -14.99 4.09 -6.33
C ALA A 151 -14.61 5.46 -5.72
N LEU A 152 -14.17 5.48 -4.44
CA LEU A 152 -13.73 6.69 -3.76
C LEU A 152 -12.42 7.24 -4.34
N LYS A 153 -11.46 6.37 -4.67
CA LYS A 153 -10.21 6.77 -5.34
C LYS A 153 -10.50 7.47 -6.67
N LEU A 154 -11.38 6.89 -7.49
CA LEU A 154 -11.79 7.45 -8.79
C LEU A 154 -12.42 8.82 -8.63
N LEU A 155 -13.34 8.98 -7.69
CA LEU A 155 -14.02 10.25 -7.40
C LEU A 155 -13.02 11.35 -7.02
N VAL A 156 -12.13 11.06 -6.08
CA VAL A 156 -11.12 12.01 -5.59
C VAL A 156 -10.12 12.36 -6.68
N ALA A 157 -9.58 11.37 -7.40
CA ALA A 157 -8.63 11.58 -8.49
C ALA A 157 -9.23 12.41 -9.63
N PHE A 158 -10.45 12.11 -10.04
CA PHE A 158 -11.16 12.85 -11.09
C PHE A 158 -11.29 14.34 -10.75
N GLN A 159 -11.82 14.64 -9.58
CA GLN A 159 -12.08 16.03 -9.18
C GLN A 159 -10.79 16.81 -8.95
N GLY A 160 -9.78 16.17 -8.37
CA GLY A 160 -8.47 16.77 -8.19
C GLY A 160 -7.79 17.09 -9.51
N THR A 161 -7.84 16.18 -10.49
CA THR A 161 -7.27 16.38 -11.82
C THR A 161 -8.01 17.47 -12.59
N TRP A 162 -9.35 17.47 -12.53
CA TRP A 162 -10.12 18.55 -13.12
C TRP A 162 -9.72 19.91 -12.53
N LEU A 163 -9.62 20.02 -11.20
CA LEU A 163 -9.22 21.25 -10.51
C LEU A 163 -7.82 21.68 -10.95
N LEU A 164 -6.85 20.74 -10.99
CA LEU A 164 -5.49 21.00 -11.42
C LEU A 164 -5.45 21.55 -12.86
N ALA A 165 -6.12 20.90 -13.81
CA ALA A 165 -6.22 21.36 -15.18
C ALA A 165 -6.87 22.74 -15.29
N ARG A 166 -7.95 23.01 -14.54
CA ARG A 166 -8.61 24.31 -14.48
C ARG A 166 -7.70 25.42 -13.94
N LEU A 167 -6.89 25.11 -12.92
CA LEU A 167 -5.91 26.06 -12.34
C LEU A 167 -4.82 26.44 -13.35
N THR A 168 -4.54 25.61 -14.35
CA THR A 168 -3.63 25.96 -15.46
C THR A 168 -4.33 26.78 -16.56
N GLY A 169 -5.62 27.01 -16.43
CA GLY A 169 -6.41 27.81 -17.38
C GLY A 169 -6.98 27.00 -18.56
N ARG A 170 -7.09 25.68 -18.41
CA ARG A 170 -7.67 24.82 -19.47
C ARG A 170 -9.18 24.98 -19.56
N GLY A 171 -9.72 24.73 -20.73
CA GLY A 171 -11.15 24.72 -21.03
C GLY A 171 -11.90 23.69 -20.16
N ARG A 172 -13.24 23.80 -20.07
CA ARG A 172 -14.03 22.86 -19.27
C ARG A 172 -13.95 21.44 -19.84
N ALA A 173 -14.15 21.30 -21.17
CA ALA A 173 -14.12 20.00 -21.84
C ALA A 173 -12.75 19.31 -21.73
N SER A 174 -11.67 20.04 -22.04
CA SER A 174 -10.31 19.51 -21.97
C SER A 174 -9.92 19.11 -20.53
N SER A 175 -10.41 19.85 -19.53
CA SER A 175 -10.20 19.50 -18.11
C SER A 175 -10.97 18.25 -17.69
N LEU A 176 -12.18 18.02 -18.24
CA LEU A 176 -12.95 16.80 -18.00
C LEU A 176 -12.28 15.59 -18.68
N LEU A 177 -11.81 15.75 -19.91
CA LEU A 177 -11.08 14.71 -20.63
C LEU A 177 -9.78 14.32 -19.91
N ALA A 178 -9.00 15.30 -19.43
CA ALA A 178 -7.80 15.04 -18.64
C ALA A 178 -8.14 14.31 -17.32
N ALA A 179 -9.23 14.70 -16.65
CA ALA A 179 -9.68 14.06 -15.42
C ALA A 179 -10.10 12.61 -15.66
N ALA A 180 -10.85 12.34 -16.73
CA ALA A 180 -11.25 10.99 -17.12
C ALA A 180 -10.02 10.16 -17.55
N GLY A 181 -9.10 10.72 -18.34
CA GLY A 181 -7.88 10.05 -18.76
C GLY A 181 -7.02 9.61 -17.58
N PHE A 182 -6.84 10.45 -16.58
CA PHE A 182 -6.07 10.08 -15.39
C PHE A 182 -6.81 9.10 -14.48
N SER A 183 -8.10 9.32 -14.20
CA SER A 183 -8.84 8.47 -13.28
C SER A 183 -9.14 7.08 -13.84
N LEU A 184 -9.22 6.92 -15.17
CA LEU A 184 -9.45 5.64 -15.83
C LEU A 184 -8.18 5.03 -16.44
N GLY A 185 -7.05 5.77 -16.44
CA GLY A 185 -5.79 5.33 -17.01
C GLY A 185 -4.90 4.56 -16.03
N GLY A 186 -3.76 4.12 -16.53
CA GLY A 186 -2.79 3.25 -15.83
C GLY A 186 -2.25 3.83 -14.53
N GLY A 187 -2.07 5.15 -14.44
CA GLY A 187 -1.61 5.78 -13.21
C GLY A 187 -2.46 5.47 -11.97
N LEU A 188 -3.71 5.03 -12.18
CA LEU A 188 -4.59 4.63 -11.11
C LEU A 188 -5.08 3.17 -11.25
N PHE A 189 -5.38 2.70 -12.46
CA PHE A 189 -5.99 1.37 -12.65
C PHE A 189 -4.99 0.22 -12.60
N SER A 190 -3.75 0.41 -13.00
CA SER A 190 -2.77 -0.68 -12.94
C SER A 190 -2.55 -1.24 -11.53
N TRP A 191 -2.64 -0.39 -10.52
CA TRP A 191 -2.55 -0.74 -9.10
C TRP A 191 -3.88 -0.50 -8.35
N ALA A 192 -5.02 -0.61 -9.03
CA ALA A 192 -6.34 -0.18 -8.56
C ALA A 192 -6.70 -0.69 -7.16
N LEU A 193 -6.41 -1.96 -6.85
CA LEU A 193 -6.79 -2.60 -5.60
C LEU A 193 -5.81 -2.35 -4.45
N PHE A 194 -4.64 -1.82 -4.74
CA PHE A 194 -3.57 -1.60 -3.75
C PHE A 194 -3.65 -0.23 -3.06
N PRO A 195 -3.07 -0.09 -1.86
CA PRO A 195 -2.97 1.20 -1.15
C PRO A 195 -2.23 2.28 -1.92
N VAL A 196 -1.30 1.90 -2.80
CA VAL A 196 -0.54 2.79 -3.69
C VAL A 196 -1.44 3.85 -4.34
N THR A 197 -2.55 3.43 -4.94
CA THR A 197 -3.45 4.33 -5.67
C THR A 197 -4.36 5.16 -4.78
N ALA A 198 -4.51 4.80 -3.51
CA ALA A 198 -5.12 5.70 -2.54
C ALA A 198 -4.27 6.96 -2.33
N ALA A 199 -2.93 6.84 -2.32
CA ALA A 199 -2.02 7.97 -2.30
C ALA A 199 -2.07 8.76 -3.62
N VAL A 200 -2.04 8.06 -4.77
CA VAL A 200 -2.11 8.67 -6.11
C VAL A 200 -3.35 9.56 -6.29
N ALA A 201 -4.50 9.17 -5.72
CA ALA A 201 -5.73 9.95 -5.82
C ALA A 201 -5.62 11.37 -5.23
N TRP A 202 -4.73 11.58 -4.25
CA TRP A 202 -4.50 12.89 -3.62
C TRP A 202 -3.45 13.73 -4.35
N VAL A 203 -2.62 13.16 -5.23
CA VAL A 203 -1.54 13.89 -5.93
C VAL A 203 -2.04 15.10 -6.70
N PRO A 204 -3.14 15.04 -7.48
CA PRO A 204 -3.65 16.22 -8.19
C PRO A 204 -4.07 17.36 -7.25
N TRP A 205 -4.64 17.01 -6.07
CA TRP A 205 -5.02 17.96 -5.04
C TRP A 205 -3.80 18.63 -4.41
N LEU A 206 -2.74 17.85 -4.10
CA LEU A 206 -1.49 18.39 -3.58
C LEU A 206 -0.85 19.35 -4.59
N ALA A 207 -0.77 18.97 -5.85
CA ALA A 207 -0.24 19.84 -6.90
C ALA A 207 -1.06 21.15 -7.02
N ALA A 208 -2.39 21.06 -6.97
CA ALA A 208 -3.26 22.24 -6.95
C ALA A 208 -2.99 23.14 -5.73
N GLY A 209 -2.84 22.56 -4.55
CA GLY A 209 -2.49 23.26 -3.31
C GLY A 209 -1.17 23.99 -3.42
N VAL A 210 -0.11 23.29 -3.84
CA VAL A 210 1.23 23.86 -3.99
C VAL A 210 1.24 24.98 -5.05
N ILE A 211 0.60 24.82 -6.20
CA ILE A 211 0.44 25.91 -7.19
C ILE A 211 -0.22 27.14 -6.55
N ARG A 212 -1.23 26.94 -5.71
CA ARG A 212 -1.91 28.05 -5.02
C ARG A 212 -0.99 28.73 -4.02
N LEU A 213 -0.18 27.99 -3.26
CA LEU A 213 0.81 28.54 -2.33
C LEU A 213 1.85 29.40 -3.05
N PHE A 214 2.33 28.99 -4.23
CA PHE A 214 3.28 29.77 -5.03
C PHE A 214 2.65 30.98 -5.71
N ARG A 215 1.33 30.96 -5.97
CA ARG A 215 0.65 32.08 -6.64
C ARG A 215 0.05 33.09 -5.68
N ARG A 216 -0.53 32.62 -4.59
CA ARG A 216 -1.27 33.42 -3.58
C ARG A 216 -1.26 32.70 -2.25
N PRO A 217 -0.13 32.72 -1.51
CA PRO A 217 -0.08 32.11 -0.18
C PRO A 217 -1.06 32.82 0.73
N GLY A 218 -1.70 32.05 1.59
CA GLY A 218 -2.62 32.55 2.62
C GLY A 218 -2.95 31.45 3.62
N PRO A 219 -3.37 31.80 4.84
CA PRO A 219 -3.56 30.84 5.93
C PRO A 219 -4.48 29.67 5.55
N ARG A 220 -5.62 29.95 4.91
CA ARG A 220 -6.55 28.90 4.44
C ARG A 220 -5.93 27.95 3.44
N VAL A 221 -5.12 28.47 2.50
CA VAL A 221 -4.45 27.64 1.50
C VAL A 221 -3.40 26.77 2.17
N ILE A 222 -2.67 27.30 3.16
CA ILE A 222 -1.70 26.54 3.97
C ILE A 222 -2.40 25.40 4.70
N ALA A 223 -3.43 25.69 5.49
CA ALA A 223 -4.17 24.65 6.23
C ALA A 223 -4.80 23.58 5.33
N THR A 224 -5.38 24.01 4.19
CA THR A 224 -5.99 23.07 3.23
C THR A 224 -4.91 22.19 2.57
N THR A 225 -3.77 22.77 2.19
CA THR A 225 -2.67 22.00 1.61
C THR A 225 -2.07 21.05 2.64
N ALA A 226 -1.96 21.45 3.91
CA ALA A 226 -1.54 20.57 5.01
C ALA A 226 -2.49 19.38 5.19
N ALA A 227 -3.81 19.61 5.17
CA ALA A 227 -4.78 18.51 5.23
C ALA A 227 -4.67 17.53 4.05
N ILE A 228 -4.45 18.06 2.83
CA ILE A 228 -4.22 17.23 1.64
C ILE A 228 -2.90 16.44 1.78
N THR A 229 -1.83 17.06 2.28
CA THR A 229 -0.56 16.40 2.55
C THR A 229 -0.73 15.26 3.56
N ALA A 230 -1.46 15.51 4.65
CA ALA A 230 -1.77 14.48 5.63
C ALA A 230 -2.56 13.32 5.01
N ALA A 231 -3.62 13.62 4.23
CA ALA A 231 -4.40 12.60 3.55
C ALA A 231 -3.56 11.74 2.59
N LEU A 232 -2.63 12.35 1.86
CA LEU A 232 -1.68 11.66 0.99
C LEU A 232 -0.76 10.73 1.80
N LEU A 233 -0.14 11.22 2.88
CA LEU A 233 0.79 10.46 3.71
C LEU A 233 0.12 9.30 4.44
N LEU A 234 -1.11 9.50 4.91
CA LEU A 234 -1.92 8.48 5.59
C LEU A 234 -2.51 7.44 4.63
N SER A 235 -2.39 7.63 3.31
CA SER A 235 -2.99 6.73 2.32
C SER A 235 -2.19 5.44 2.06
N GLY A 236 -1.15 5.17 2.83
CA GLY A 236 -0.56 3.84 2.91
C GLY A 236 0.66 3.59 2.03
N HIS A 237 1.14 4.57 1.24
CA HIS A 237 2.30 4.36 0.38
C HIS A 237 3.26 5.57 0.37
N PRO A 238 4.22 5.63 1.32
CA PRO A 238 5.15 6.75 1.48
C PRO A 238 6.00 7.05 0.25
N GLU A 239 6.41 6.03 -0.47
CA GLU A 239 7.18 6.11 -1.71
C GLU A 239 6.44 6.89 -2.80
N THR A 240 5.18 6.55 -3.05
CA THR A 240 4.30 7.26 -3.98
C THR A 240 4.01 8.68 -3.51
N ALA A 241 3.88 8.89 -2.20
CA ALA A 241 3.73 10.22 -1.64
C ALA A 241 4.95 11.11 -1.93
N ALA A 242 6.17 10.56 -1.87
CA ALA A 242 7.39 11.29 -2.21
C ALA A 242 7.40 11.72 -3.70
N PHE A 243 7.05 10.82 -4.64
CA PHE A 243 6.92 11.18 -6.07
C PHE A 243 5.79 12.18 -6.33
N GLY A 244 4.68 12.05 -5.61
CA GLY A 244 3.60 13.04 -5.65
C GLY A 244 4.04 14.42 -5.15
N GLY A 245 4.86 14.47 -4.11
CA GLY A 245 5.51 15.69 -3.60
C GLY A 245 6.45 16.32 -4.63
N LEU A 246 7.27 15.50 -5.28
CA LEU A 246 8.18 15.96 -6.36
C LEU A 246 7.39 16.57 -7.53
N PHE A 247 6.32 15.90 -7.97
CA PHE A 247 5.42 16.42 -9.00
C PHE A 247 4.79 17.75 -8.59
N ALA A 248 4.26 17.84 -7.37
CA ALA A 248 3.62 19.05 -6.85
C ALA A 248 4.63 20.21 -6.77
N ALA A 249 5.87 19.96 -6.35
CA ALA A 249 6.95 20.94 -6.33
C ALA A 249 7.28 21.44 -7.75
N ALA A 250 7.43 20.53 -8.72
CA ALA A 250 7.66 20.86 -10.12
C ALA A 250 6.53 21.74 -10.69
N CYS A 251 5.26 21.43 -10.38
CA CYS A 251 4.11 22.24 -10.77
C CYS A 251 4.14 23.63 -10.10
N GLY A 252 4.43 23.71 -8.82
CA GLY A 252 4.52 24.98 -8.09
C GLY A 252 5.58 25.92 -8.66
N LEU A 253 6.78 25.37 -8.89
CA LEU A 253 7.92 26.09 -9.47
C LEU A 253 7.66 26.49 -10.92
N GLY A 254 7.15 25.59 -11.74
CA GLY A 254 6.91 25.87 -13.15
C GLY A 254 5.77 26.85 -13.43
N LEU A 255 4.79 26.94 -12.51
CA LEU A 255 3.58 27.74 -12.69
C LEU A 255 3.51 28.98 -11.80
N ARG A 256 4.61 29.35 -11.14
CA ARG A 256 4.70 30.58 -10.35
C ARG A 256 4.49 31.84 -11.20
N ARG A 257 3.96 32.90 -10.61
CA ARG A 257 3.69 34.15 -11.35
C ARG A 257 4.90 35.07 -11.47
N ARG A 258 5.75 35.15 -10.45
CA ARG A 258 6.90 36.10 -10.37
C ARG A 258 8.05 35.47 -9.56
N ALA A 259 9.28 35.83 -9.89
CA ALA A 259 10.46 35.40 -9.14
C ALA A 259 10.45 35.90 -7.69
N ALA A 260 9.97 37.11 -7.43
CA ALA A 260 9.85 37.69 -6.08
C ALA A 260 8.88 36.90 -5.15
N GLY A 261 7.97 36.09 -5.69
CA GLY A 261 7.08 35.20 -4.92
C GLY A 261 7.71 33.89 -4.51
N LEU A 262 8.93 33.60 -4.93
CA LEU A 262 9.56 32.30 -4.73
C LEU A 262 9.79 31.98 -3.24
N ARG A 263 10.43 32.90 -2.52
CA ARG A 263 10.70 32.69 -1.05
C ARG A 263 9.40 32.52 -0.26
N ARG A 264 8.38 33.35 -0.52
CA ARG A 264 7.07 33.25 0.17
C ARG A 264 6.35 31.94 -0.20
N GLY A 265 6.42 31.52 -1.45
CA GLY A 265 5.86 30.27 -1.94
C GLY A 265 6.50 29.04 -1.27
N PHE A 266 7.84 29.03 -1.21
CA PHE A 266 8.59 27.98 -0.52
C PHE A 266 8.29 27.96 0.98
N GLY A 267 8.33 29.11 1.66
CA GLY A 267 8.00 29.17 3.08
C GLY A 267 6.59 28.66 3.38
N ALA A 268 5.59 29.09 2.60
CA ALA A 268 4.22 28.61 2.77
C ALA A 268 4.08 27.10 2.45
N ALA A 269 4.78 26.59 1.45
CA ALA A 269 4.79 25.16 1.13
C ALA A 269 5.48 24.34 2.22
N ALA A 270 6.58 24.82 2.78
CA ALA A 270 7.28 24.19 3.89
C ALA A 270 6.38 24.14 5.16
N VAL A 271 5.71 25.25 5.49
CA VAL A 271 4.77 25.25 6.61
C VAL A 271 3.61 24.28 6.37
N ALA A 272 3.03 24.26 5.16
CA ALA A 272 1.96 23.32 4.84
C ALA A 272 2.44 21.86 4.91
N ALA A 273 3.66 21.58 4.45
CA ALA A 273 4.26 20.26 4.56
C ALA A 273 4.48 19.87 6.02
N LEU A 274 5.10 20.73 6.84
CA LEU A 274 5.33 20.46 8.26
C LEU A 274 4.03 20.18 9.03
N LEU A 275 2.99 21.02 8.79
CA LEU A 275 1.69 20.79 9.41
C LEU A 275 1.04 19.49 8.91
N GLY A 276 1.20 19.16 7.62
CA GLY A 276 0.70 17.90 7.05
C GLY A 276 1.42 16.68 7.63
N PHE A 277 2.74 16.73 7.77
CA PHE A 277 3.53 15.70 8.48
C PHE A 277 3.11 15.58 9.93
N GLY A 278 2.93 16.69 10.64
CA GLY A 278 2.45 16.69 12.02
C GLY A 278 1.08 16.05 12.16
N LEU A 279 0.12 16.35 11.27
CA LEU A 279 -1.20 15.70 11.27
C LEU A 279 -1.11 14.18 11.02
N ALA A 280 -0.15 13.73 10.23
CA ALA A 280 0.07 12.31 9.94
C ALA A 280 0.99 11.60 10.97
N ALA A 281 1.63 12.34 11.86
CA ALA A 281 2.65 11.85 12.77
C ALA A 281 2.22 10.68 13.68
N PRO A 282 0.96 10.55 14.16
CA PRO A 282 0.54 9.40 14.96
C PRO A 282 0.72 8.05 14.28
N HIS A 283 0.69 8.04 12.95
CA HIS A 283 0.89 6.85 12.13
C HIS A 283 2.29 6.81 11.50
N LEU A 284 2.78 7.98 11.08
CA LEU A 284 4.05 8.08 10.36
C LEU A 284 5.26 7.83 11.26
N LEU A 285 5.27 8.34 12.51
CA LEU A 285 6.41 8.13 13.42
C LEU A 285 6.58 6.66 13.79
N PRO A 286 5.54 5.90 14.19
CA PRO A 286 5.66 4.46 14.39
C PRO A 286 6.21 3.71 13.18
N PHE A 287 5.78 4.06 11.96
CA PHE A 287 6.31 3.48 10.74
C PHE A 287 7.81 3.76 10.58
N LEU A 288 8.23 5.03 10.73
CA LEU A 288 9.65 5.41 10.58
C LEU A 288 10.55 4.72 11.60
N GLU A 289 10.03 4.38 12.78
CA GLU A 289 10.77 3.67 13.83
C GLU A 289 11.00 2.18 13.52
N ILE A 290 10.11 1.54 12.75
CA ILE A 290 10.25 0.11 12.42
C ILE A 290 11.03 -0.13 11.12
N VAL A 291 11.03 0.83 10.18
CA VAL A 291 11.69 0.67 8.87
C VAL A 291 13.16 0.26 8.98
N PRO A 292 14.01 0.87 9.85
CA PRO A 292 15.42 0.51 9.92
C PRO A 292 15.68 -0.95 10.36
N ASP A 293 14.74 -1.54 11.10
CA ASP A 293 14.83 -2.92 11.60
C ASP A 293 14.13 -3.92 10.68
N SER A 294 13.56 -3.47 9.56
CA SER A 294 12.76 -4.30 8.63
C SER A 294 13.60 -4.85 7.48
N GLN A 295 13.05 -5.88 6.81
CA GLN A 295 13.59 -6.41 5.55
C GLN A 295 13.84 -5.29 4.52
N ARG A 296 12.98 -4.28 4.50
CA ARG A 296 13.05 -3.15 3.55
C ARG A 296 14.32 -2.30 3.71
N ALA A 297 14.90 -2.22 4.91
CA ALA A 297 16.14 -1.49 5.16
C ALA A 297 17.36 -2.15 4.50
N GLY A 298 17.31 -3.48 4.31
CA GLY A 298 18.35 -4.26 3.64
C GLY A 298 18.17 -4.37 2.12
N ASP A 299 17.31 -3.54 1.51
CA ASP A 299 16.99 -3.59 0.09
C ASP A 299 18.23 -3.33 -0.77
N THR A 300 18.73 -4.42 -1.37
CA THR A 300 19.93 -4.43 -2.21
C THR A 300 19.76 -3.61 -3.49
N LEU A 301 18.53 -3.46 -4.00
CA LEU A 301 18.27 -2.67 -5.22
C LEU A 301 18.60 -1.20 -4.99
N THR A 302 18.22 -0.65 -3.84
CA THR A 302 18.57 0.73 -3.46
C THR A 302 20.08 0.89 -3.29
N GLN A 303 20.72 -0.11 -2.67
CA GLN A 303 22.18 -0.13 -2.51
C GLN A 303 22.88 -0.27 -3.86
N THR A 304 22.42 -1.16 -4.73
CA THR A 304 22.99 -1.38 -6.06
C THR A 304 22.90 -0.12 -6.92
N LEU A 305 21.76 0.59 -6.92
CA LEU A 305 21.64 1.86 -7.65
C LEU A 305 22.59 2.93 -7.13
N GLY A 306 22.81 2.98 -5.80
CA GLY A 306 23.72 3.93 -5.18
C GLY A 306 25.22 3.63 -5.40
N SER A 307 25.57 2.38 -5.65
CA SER A 307 26.94 1.92 -5.85
C SER A 307 27.38 1.87 -7.33
N GLN A 308 26.46 2.01 -8.27
CA GLN A 308 26.81 1.95 -9.71
C GLN A 308 27.63 3.16 -10.14
N PRO A 309 28.72 2.95 -10.91
CA PRO A 309 29.55 4.05 -11.40
C PRO A 309 28.80 4.96 -12.37
N TRP A 310 29.01 6.26 -12.26
CA TRP A 310 28.46 7.26 -13.20
C TRP A 310 28.85 7.03 -14.67
N SER A 311 29.94 6.29 -14.90
CA SER A 311 30.40 5.92 -16.25
C SER A 311 29.45 4.99 -17.00
N LEU A 312 28.55 4.31 -16.29
CA LEU A 312 27.50 3.49 -16.88
C LEU A 312 26.21 4.29 -17.01
N LEU A 313 26.21 5.28 -17.92
CA LEU A 313 25.01 6.07 -18.24
C LEU A 313 23.86 5.18 -18.71
N PHE A 314 24.18 4.08 -19.38
CA PHE A 314 23.27 3.11 -19.93
C PHE A 314 23.81 1.70 -19.65
N PRO A 315 23.49 1.07 -18.51
CA PRO A 315 23.90 -0.31 -18.26
C PRO A 315 23.27 -1.25 -19.30
N PRO A 316 23.90 -2.37 -19.64
CA PRO A 316 23.33 -3.38 -20.55
C PRO A 316 21.88 -3.76 -20.20
N SER A 317 21.58 -3.90 -18.91
CA SER A 317 20.23 -4.12 -18.39
C SER A 317 19.24 -2.97 -18.69
N TRP A 318 19.72 -1.82 -19.12
CA TRP A 318 18.87 -0.69 -19.50
C TRP A 318 18.14 -0.97 -20.82
N PHE A 319 18.79 -1.65 -21.77
CA PHE A 319 18.16 -2.07 -23.02
C PHE A 319 17.28 -3.30 -22.83
N ASP A 320 17.68 -4.26 -21.97
CA ASP A 320 16.95 -5.51 -21.78
C ASP A 320 15.71 -5.35 -20.89
N TYR A 321 15.74 -4.47 -19.87
CA TYR A 321 14.69 -4.35 -18.85
C TYR A 321 14.19 -2.92 -18.62
N GLY A 322 14.83 -1.90 -19.16
CA GLY A 322 14.56 -0.53 -18.75
C GLY A 322 13.80 0.27 -19.78
N PHE A 323 14.44 0.59 -20.87
CA PHE A 323 13.94 1.63 -21.79
C PHE A 323 12.71 1.17 -22.58
N ALA A 324 12.81 0.05 -23.28
CA ALA A 324 11.71 -0.45 -24.10
C ALA A 324 10.46 -0.73 -23.28
N ALA A 325 10.66 -1.16 -22.07
CA ALA A 325 9.63 -1.66 -21.19
C ALA A 325 8.68 -0.62 -20.62
N PHE A 326 9.17 0.53 -20.22
CA PHE A 326 8.33 1.57 -19.63
C PHE A 326 7.95 2.68 -20.61
N VAL A 327 8.69 2.81 -21.72
CA VAL A 327 8.42 3.81 -22.77
C VAL A 327 7.25 3.40 -23.65
N LEU A 328 6.97 2.10 -23.79
CA LEU A 328 5.89 1.59 -24.64
C LEU A 328 4.50 1.81 -24.01
N SER A 329 4.40 1.69 -22.69
CA SER A 329 3.12 1.79 -21.96
C SER A 329 2.31 3.06 -22.27
N PRO A 330 2.88 4.29 -22.28
CA PRO A 330 2.10 5.47 -22.62
C PRO A 330 1.62 5.52 -24.07
N LEU A 331 2.22 4.74 -24.96
CA LEU A 331 2.01 4.85 -26.40
C LEU A 331 0.84 4.00 -26.91
N SER A 332 0.58 2.84 -26.30
CA SER A 332 -0.46 1.94 -26.80
C SER A 332 -1.16 1.19 -25.68
N PRO A 333 -2.48 0.95 -25.82
CA PRO A 333 -3.18 0.06 -24.88
C PRO A 333 -2.63 -1.36 -25.05
N HIS A 334 -2.51 -2.06 -23.91
CA HIS A 334 -2.05 -3.46 -23.88
C HIS A 334 -0.70 -3.70 -24.55
N ALA A 335 0.23 -2.73 -24.47
CA ALA A 335 1.57 -2.85 -25.04
C ALA A 335 2.30 -4.13 -24.60
N TYR A 336 1.93 -4.66 -23.43
CA TYR A 336 2.52 -5.87 -22.83
C TYR A 336 1.55 -7.06 -22.77
N GLY A 337 0.42 -7.00 -23.48
CA GLY A 337 -0.67 -7.98 -23.44
C GLY A 337 -1.82 -7.55 -22.52
N ARG A 338 -2.83 -8.40 -22.38
CA ARG A 338 -4.01 -8.18 -21.53
C ARG A 338 -3.98 -9.10 -20.33
N PRO A 339 -4.06 -8.58 -19.10
CA PRO A 339 -4.21 -9.43 -17.92
C PRO A 339 -5.36 -10.44 -18.10
N TYR A 340 -5.18 -11.66 -17.67
CA TYR A 340 -6.10 -12.81 -17.79
C TYR A 340 -6.35 -13.35 -19.21
N GLN A 341 -5.83 -12.74 -20.27
CA GLN A 341 -6.06 -13.17 -21.66
C GLN A 341 -4.78 -13.54 -22.39
N ASP A 342 -3.76 -12.72 -22.23
CA ASP A 342 -2.48 -12.86 -22.94
C ASP A 342 -1.36 -13.20 -21.96
N PRO A 343 -0.29 -13.88 -22.39
CA PRO A 343 0.92 -14.02 -21.58
C PRO A 343 1.56 -12.64 -21.39
N PHE A 344 2.10 -12.39 -20.19
CA PHE A 344 2.81 -11.16 -19.89
C PHE A 344 4.10 -11.05 -20.71
N ARG A 345 4.25 -9.94 -21.41
CA ARG A 345 5.42 -9.66 -22.27
C ARG A 345 6.27 -8.49 -21.78
N GLY A 346 5.95 -7.99 -20.58
CA GLY A 346 6.63 -6.84 -19.98
C GLY A 346 7.85 -7.24 -19.15
N PRO A 347 8.62 -6.24 -18.68
CA PRO A 347 9.90 -6.49 -18.03
C PRO A 347 9.82 -6.82 -16.55
N PHE A 348 8.76 -6.44 -15.85
CA PHE A 348 8.74 -6.51 -14.39
C PHE A 348 7.46 -7.18 -13.87
N ASN A 349 6.33 -6.52 -14.00
CA ASN A 349 4.99 -7.04 -13.70
C ASN A 349 3.95 -6.21 -14.45
N TRP A 350 2.73 -6.72 -14.56
CA TRP A 350 1.63 -6.03 -15.22
C TRP A 350 1.41 -4.60 -14.69
N PRO A 351 1.24 -4.38 -13.38
CA PRO A 351 0.92 -3.06 -12.86
C PRO A 351 1.99 -2.01 -13.15
N ASP A 352 3.26 -2.32 -12.89
CA ASP A 352 4.34 -1.35 -13.09
C ASP A 352 4.54 -1.05 -14.58
N SER A 353 4.40 -2.06 -15.43
CA SER A 353 4.59 -1.92 -16.88
C SER A 353 3.52 -1.05 -17.53
N GLU A 354 2.25 -1.18 -17.11
CA GLU A 354 1.10 -0.48 -17.70
C GLU A 354 0.74 0.85 -17.00
N THR A 355 1.49 1.24 -15.97
CA THR A 355 1.21 2.46 -15.18
C THR A 355 1.24 3.75 -16.01
N GLY A 356 2.02 3.80 -17.09
CA GLY A 356 2.17 5.00 -17.94
C GLY A 356 0.98 5.28 -18.85
N TYR A 357 0.09 4.33 -19.10
CA TYR A 357 -1.02 4.50 -20.06
C TYR A 357 -2.07 5.50 -19.58
N ALA A 358 -2.36 6.49 -20.37
CA ALA A 358 -3.34 7.54 -20.05
C ALA A 358 -4.44 7.72 -21.12
N GLY A 359 -4.47 6.81 -22.08
CA GLY A 359 -5.38 6.79 -23.22
C GLY A 359 -4.87 7.61 -24.43
N LEU A 360 -5.29 7.17 -25.61
CA LEU A 360 -4.87 7.77 -26.89
C LEU A 360 -5.28 9.23 -27.04
N VAL A 361 -6.41 9.64 -26.45
CA VAL A 361 -6.86 11.04 -26.44
C VAL A 361 -5.89 11.93 -25.66
N ALA A 362 -5.39 11.48 -24.51
CA ALA A 362 -4.41 12.21 -23.71
C ALA A 362 -3.04 12.25 -24.43
N LEU A 363 -2.61 11.14 -25.01
CA LEU A 363 -1.39 11.03 -25.81
C LEU A 363 -1.42 11.99 -27.00
N ALA A 364 -2.44 11.93 -27.82
CA ALA A 364 -2.62 12.83 -28.98
C ALA A 364 -2.60 14.30 -28.55
N GLY A 365 -3.34 14.64 -27.50
CA GLY A 365 -3.34 15.97 -26.92
C GLY A 365 -1.96 16.43 -26.45
N ALA A 366 -1.17 15.54 -25.84
CA ALA A 366 0.17 15.85 -25.35
C ALA A 366 1.16 16.11 -26.51
N PHE A 367 1.10 15.33 -27.57
CA PHE A 367 1.93 15.58 -28.77
C PHE A 367 1.53 16.86 -29.48
N VAL A 368 0.23 17.17 -29.58
CA VAL A 368 -0.24 18.48 -30.07
C VAL A 368 0.25 19.61 -29.15
N ALA A 369 0.23 19.42 -27.83
CA ALA A 369 0.73 20.40 -26.88
C ALA A 369 2.24 20.64 -27.06
N LEU A 370 3.02 19.58 -27.25
CA LEU A 370 4.47 19.62 -27.45
C LEU A 370 4.85 20.42 -28.68
N LEU A 371 4.20 20.15 -29.81
CA LEU A 371 4.62 20.72 -31.12
C LEU A 371 3.92 22.03 -31.49
N ALA A 372 2.66 22.21 -31.06
CA ALA A 372 1.83 23.32 -31.56
C ALA A 372 1.44 24.34 -30.49
N VAL A 373 1.50 24.03 -29.20
CA VAL A 373 1.09 24.94 -28.14
C VAL A 373 2.25 25.78 -27.63
N ARG A 374 2.10 27.11 -27.72
CA ARG A 374 3.12 28.08 -27.25
C ARG A 374 3.00 28.46 -25.78
N ASP A 375 1.94 27.98 -25.10
CA ASP A 375 1.69 28.29 -23.70
C ASP A 375 2.73 27.62 -22.79
N ARG A 376 3.62 28.42 -22.20
CA ARG A 376 4.70 27.95 -21.32
C ARG A 376 4.21 27.18 -20.12
N ARG A 377 2.92 27.28 -19.76
CA ARG A 377 2.32 26.53 -18.64
C ARG A 377 2.22 25.02 -18.92
N ALA A 378 2.30 24.56 -20.16
CA ALA A 378 2.37 23.16 -20.51
C ALA A 378 3.72 22.52 -20.14
N ARG A 379 4.81 23.30 -20.16
CA ARG A 379 6.20 22.81 -20.03
C ARG A 379 6.45 21.97 -18.77
N PRO A 380 6.06 22.40 -17.54
CA PRO A 380 6.34 21.61 -16.34
C PRO A 380 5.72 20.21 -16.40
N PHE A 381 4.55 20.07 -17.03
CA PHE A 381 3.89 18.78 -17.20
C PHE A 381 4.58 17.91 -18.25
N LEU A 382 4.92 18.48 -19.42
CA LEU A 382 5.67 17.77 -20.46
C LEU A 382 7.04 17.31 -19.95
N ILE A 383 7.78 18.19 -19.28
CA ILE A 383 9.09 17.86 -18.69
C ILE A 383 8.93 16.75 -17.65
N PHE A 384 7.94 16.85 -16.75
CA PHE A 384 7.75 15.84 -15.72
C PHE A 384 7.35 14.48 -16.31
N ALA A 385 6.51 14.45 -17.35
CA ALA A 385 6.16 13.20 -18.04
C ALA A 385 7.40 12.53 -18.62
N VAL A 386 8.30 13.29 -19.28
CA VAL A 386 9.57 12.75 -19.79
C VAL A 386 10.50 12.31 -18.67
N VAL A 387 10.67 13.12 -17.62
CA VAL A 387 11.51 12.77 -16.46
C VAL A 387 11.00 11.50 -15.78
N SER A 388 9.68 11.32 -15.65
CA SER A 388 9.11 10.11 -15.06
C SER A 388 9.39 8.85 -15.88
N LEU A 389 9.39 8.95 -17.22
CA LEU A 389 9.80 7.87 -18.12
C LEU A 389 11.29 7.53 -17.96
N LEU A 390 12.14 8.54 -17.93
CA LEU A 390 13.58 8.35 -17.74
C LEU A 390 13.90 7.70 -16.39
N LEU A 391 13.18 8.09 -15.33
CA LEU A 391 13.33 7.47 -14.00
C LEU A 391 12.84 6.02 -13.98
N ALA A 392 11.69 5.74 -14.58
CA ALA A 392 11.17 4.39 -14.69
C ALA A 392 12.12 3.49 -15.48
N ALA A 393 12.69 4.02 -16.56
CA ALA A 393 13.71 3.37 -17.36
C ALA A 393 15.10 3.31 -16.68
N ARG A 394 15.20 3.69 -15.41
CA ARG A 394 16.46 3.67 -14.62
C ARG A 394 17.60 4.47 -15.26
N PHE A 395 17.30 5.66 -15.80
CA PHE A 395 18.35 6.55 -16.30
C PHE A 395 19.25 7.00 -15.14
N LEU A 396 20.46 6.43 -15.06
CA LEU A 396 21.33 6.48 -13.89
C LEU A 396 21.61 7.89 -13.36
N PRO A 397 21.89 8.93 -14.17
CA PRO A 397 22.16 10.27 -13.64
C PRO A 397 21.01 10.82 -12.78
N LEU A 398 19.76 10.60 -13.21
CA LEU A 398 18.58 11.02 -12.44
C LEU A 398 18.36 10.14 -11.21
N ALA A 399 18.53 8.82 -11.34
CA ALA A 399 18.40 7.89 -10.24
C ALA A 399 19.42 8.20 -9.13
N HIS A 400 20.70 8.42 -9.47
CA HIS A 400 21.75 8.82 -8.51
C HIS A 400 21.47 10.17 -7.85
N LEU A 401 20.96 11.15 -8.59
CA LEU A 401 20.60 12.45 -8.04
C LEU A 401 19.50 12.30 -6.99
N LEU A 402 18.43 11.57 -7.30
CA LEU A 402 17.31 11.36 -6.39
C LEU A 402 17.71 10.50 -5.20
N TRP A 403 18.56 9.49 -5.39
CA TRP A 403 19.01 8.61 -4.31
C TRP A 403 19.77 9.37 -3.21
N ARG A 404 20.40 10.51 -3.52
CA ARG A 404 21.04 11.38 -2.52
C ARG A 404 20.05 12.11 -1.62
N VAL A 405 18.79 12.18 -2.00
CA VAL A 405 17.70 12.83 -1.23
C VAL A 405 16.99 11.77 -0.40
N PRO A 406 17.13 11.74 0.94
CA PRO A 406 16.63 10.64 1.77
C PRO A 406 15.17 10.21 1.50
N PRO A 407 14.18 11.12 1.33
CA PRO A 407 12.81 10.71 1.05
C PRO A 407 12.60 10.06 -0.34
N LEU A 408 13.57 10.19 -1.24
CA LEU A 408 13.54 9.67 -2.61
C LEU A 408 14.47 8.46 -2.81
N ARG A 409 15.08 7.96 -1.74
CA ARG A 409 15.77 6.65 -1.70
C ARG A 409 14.75 5.54 -1.70
N VAL A 410 14.18 5.25 -2.87
CA VAL A 410 13.07 4.32 -3.02
C VAL A 410 13.43 3.20 -4.01
N PRO A 411 13.01 1.95 -3.77
CA PRO A 411 13.37 0.84 -4.63
C PRO A 411 12.67 0.86 -5.99
N ALA A 412 11.47 1.45 -6.12
CA ALA A 412 10.65 1.34 -7.32
C ALA A 412 10.45 2.70 -8.01
N TYR A 413 11.43 3.16 -8.79
CA TYR A 413 11.31 4.40 -9.59
C TYR A 413 10.23 4.30 -10.69
N SER A 414 9.81 3.11 -11.12
CA SER A 414 8.67 2.88 -12.02
C SER A 414 7.39 3.56 -11.53
N ARG A 415 7.20 3.67 -10.22
CA ARG A 415 6.04 4.34 -9.63
C ARG A 415 5.99 5.85 -9.84
N CYS A 416 7.09 6.46 -10.30
CA CYS A 416 7.07 7.85 -10.78
C CYS A 416 6.19 8.03 -12.03
N LEU A 417 5.90 6.95 -12.77
CA LEU A 417 4.95 6.98 -13.90
C LEU A 417 3.52 7.32 -13.48
N MET A 418 3.11 7.08 -12.22
CA MET A 418 1.77 7.45 -11.75
C MET A 418 1.54 8.97 -11.81
N PRO A 419 2.36 9.82 -11.16
CA PRO A 419 2.28 11.26 -11.38
C PRO A 419 2.73 11.67 -12.80
N GLY A 420 3.51 10.84 -13.52
CA GLY A 420 3.84 11.01 -14.92
C GLY A 420 2.63 10.92 -15.85
N ALA A 421 1.75 9.93 -15.65
CA ALA A 421 0.48 9.79 -16.35
C ALA A 421 -0.46 10.98 -16.07
N LEU A 422 -0.50 11.47 -14.82
CA LEU A 422 -1.20 12.72 -14.49
C LEU A 422 -0.64 13.91 -15.26
N ALA A 423 0.68 14.02 -15.33
CA ALA A 423 1.36 15.06 -16.09
C ALA A 423 1.00 14.99 -17.58
N LEU A 424 1.00 13.79 -18.17
CA LEU A 424 0.61 13.54 -19.54
C LEU A 424 -0.83 13.98 -19.81
N CYS A 425 -1.78 13.62 -18.94
CA CYS A 425 -3.19 14.02 -19.06
C CYS A 425 -3.36 15.55 -18.99
N VAL A 426 -2.68 16.22 -18.05
CA VAL A 426 -2.76 17.68 -17.91
C VAL A 426 -2.05 18.39 -19.09
N ALA A 427 -0.92 17.88 -19.55
CA ALA A 427 -0.27 18.35 -20.78
C ALA A 427 -1.19 18.17 -21.99
N GLY A 428 -1.82 17.01 -22.10
CA GLY A 428 -2.80 16.71 -23.16
C GLY A 428 -3.96 17.69 -23.19
N ALA A 429 -4.43 18.16 -22.03
CA ALA A 429 -5.50 19.16 -21.99
C ALA A 429 -5.15 20.49 -22.71
N PHE A 430 -3.85 20.85 -22.80
CA PHE A 430 -3.42 22.02 -23.56
C PHE A 430 -3.59 21.81 -25.07
N GLY A 431 -3.24 20.63 -25.59
CA GLY A 431 -3.45 20.28 -27.00
C GLY A 431 -4.93 20.10 -27.32
N LEU A 432 -5.70 19.49 -26.42
CA LEU A 432 -7.14 19.33 -26.57
C LEU A 432 -7.87 20.67 -26.60
N ASP A 433 -7.44 21.68 -25.86
CA ASP A 433 -7.98 23.05 -26.00
C ASP A 433 -7.77 23.61 -27.41
N LEU A 434 -6.61 23.33 -28.02
CA LEU A 434 -6.33 23.73 -29.38
C LEU A 434 -7.21 22.97 -30.41
N LEU A 435 -7.33 21.65 -30.24
CA LEU A 435 -8.18 20.79 -31.08
C LEU A 435 -9.67 21.18 -31.01
N LEU A 436 -10.15 21.55 -29.83
CA LEU A 436 -11.54 21.98 -29.59
C LEU A 436 -11.79 23.45 -29.93
N SER A 437 -10.74 24.23 -30.27
CA SER A 437 -10.87 25.62 -30.63
C SER A 437 -11.43 25.79 -32.05
N LYS A 438 -12.12 26.92 -32.31
CA LYS A 438 -12.58 27.27 -33.65
C LYS A 438 -11.46 27.73 -34.59
N ARG A 439 -10.24 27.93 -34.08
CA ARG A 439 -9.09 28.40 -34.84
C ARG A 439 -8.62 27.32 -35.82
N ARG A 440 -8.10 27.73 -36.98
CA ARG A 440 -7.42 26.80 -37.91
C ARG A 440 -6.26 26.11 -37.16
N LEU A 441 -6.18 24.78 -37.29
CA LEU A 441 -5.09 24.04 -36.72
C LEU A 441 -3.81 24.31 -37.49
N PRO A 442 -2.72 24.67 -36.80
CA PRO A 442 -1.44 24.82 -37.49
C PRO A 442 -0.93 23.44 -37.94
N VAL A 443 -0.14 23.39 -39.01
CA VAL A 443 0.45 22.14 -39.53
C VAL A 443 1.14 21.32 -38.45
N ARG A 444 1.81 21.96 -37.46
CA ARG A 444 2.45 21.32 -36.34
C ARG A 444 1.49 20.52 -35.47
N ALA A 445 0.20 20.90 -35.41
CA ALA A 445 -0.80 20.13 -34.64
C ALA A 445 -1.15 18.81 -35.37
N TRP A 446 -1.24 18.85 -36.69
CA TRP A 446 -1.42 17.67 -37.53
C TRP A 446 -0.20 16.74 -37.49
N ILE A 447 1.01 17.30 -37.51
CA ILE A 447 2.25 16.55 -37.32
C ILE A 447 2.23 15.87 -35.92
N GLY A 448 1.80 16.57 -34.88
CA GLY A 448 1.70 16.00 -33.53
C GLY A 448 0.73 14.81 -33.45
N LEU A 449 -0.46 14.94 -34.09
CA LEU A 449 -1.41 13.84 -34.18
C LEU A 449 -0.85 12.65 -34.96
N ALA A 450 -0.25 12.90 -36.13
CA ALA A 450 0.34 11.85 -36.96
C ALA A 450 1.51 11.14 -36.26
N LEU A 451 2.36 11.87 -35.54
CA LEU A 451 3.47 11.30 -34.81
C LEU A 451 2.99 10.45 -33.63
N ALA A 452 1.98 10.92 -32.88
CA ALA A 452 1.38 10.13 -31.80
C ALA A 452 0.76 8.82 -32.33
N ALA A 453 0.05 8.89 -33.47
CA ALA A 453 -0.52 7.72 -34.13
C ALA A 453 0.56 6.77 -34.63
N ALA A 454 1.58 7.28 -35.30
CA ALA A 454 2.68 6.47 -35.83
C ALA A 454 3.44 5.74 -34.74
N LEU A 455 3.77 6.41 -33.62
CA LEU A 455 4.44 5.79 -32.49
C LEU A 455 3.56 4.75 -31.79
N SER A 456 2.27 5.05 -31.61
CA SER A 456 1.33 4.11 -31.01
C SER A 456 1.18 2.84 -31.86
N LEU A 457 1.00 3.00 -33.17
CA LEU A 457 0.85 1.89 -34.12
C LEU A 457 2.14 1.11 -34.33
N ALA A 458 3.30 1.73 -34.16
CA ALA A 458 4.58 1.04 -34.16
C ALA A 458 4.74 0.11 -32.96
N VAL A 459 4.07 0.40 -31.84
CA VAL A 459 4.06 -0.47 -30.63
C VAL A 459 3.04 -1.61 -30.78
N ALA A 460 1.83 -1.29 -31.22
CA ALA A 460 0.75 -2.27 -31.38
C ALA A 460 -0.17 -1.84 -32.52
N ALA A 461 -0.05 -2.53 -33.66
CA ALA A 461 -0.88 -2.30 -34.85
C ALA A 461 -2.05 -3.32 -34.90
N ASP A 462 -2.70 -3.58 -33.78
CA ASP A 462 -3.89 -4.43 -33.76
C ASP A 462 -5.15 -3.70 -34.26
N ALA A 463 -6.19 -4.47 -34.65
CA ALA A 463 -7.42 -3.92 -35.18
C ALA A 463 -8.12 -2.93 -34.24
N TRP A 464 -8.00 -3.15 -32.92
CA TRP A 464 -8.60 -2.28 -31.90
C TRP A 464 -7.89 -0.93 -31.84
N THR A 465 -6.57 -0.92 -31.78
CA THR A 465 -5.74 0.31 -31.78
C THR A 465 -5.95 1.11 -33.05
N LEU A 466 -6.01 0.46 -34.23
CA LEU A 466 -6.34 1.09 -35.49
C LEU A 466 -7.73 1.73 -35.48
N ALA A 467 -8.74 1.02 -35.00
CA ALA A 467 -10.11 1.53 -34.88
C ALA A 467 -10.19 2.74 -33.94
N LEU A 468 -9.49 2.71 -32.81
CA LEU A 468 -9.43 3.85 -31.89
C LEU A 468 -8.79 5.09 -32.52
N TRP A 469 -7.70 4.93 -33.29
CA TRP A 469 -7.09 6.04 -34.02
C TRP A 469 -8.00 6.59 -35.12
N ALA A 470 -8.72 5.73 -35.84
CA ALA A 470 -9.74 6.16 -36.82
C ALA A 470 -10.88 6.94 -36.16
N LEU A 471 -11.40 6.43 -35.02
CA LEU A 471 -12.41 7.13 -34.24
C LEU A 471 -11.89 8.46 -33.68
N LEU A 472 -10.65 8.51 -33.24
CA LEU A 472 -10.02 9.76 -32.78
C LEU A 472 -9.91 10.80 -33.93
N ALA A 473 -9.49 10.37 -35.10
CA ALA A 473 -9.45 11.23 -36.28
C ALA A 473 -10.84 11.77 -36.63
N ALA A 474 -11.86 10.91 -36.65
CA ALA A 474 -13.26 11.30 -36.86
C ALA A 474 -13.73 12.29 -35.78
N ALA A 475 -13.41 12.05 -34.49
CA ALA A 475 -13.76 12.94 -33.39
C ALA A 475 -13.10 14.33 -33.54
N VAL A 476 -11.84 14.39 -34.00
CA VAL A 476 -11.16 15.66 -34.32
C VAL A 476 -11.87 16.38 -35.47
N LEU A 477 -12.28 15.69 -36.52
CA LEU A 477 -13.04 16.28 -37.62
C LEU A 477 -14.42 16.78 -37.13
N VAL A 478 -15.15 16.02 -36.32
CA VAL A 478 -16.39 16.50 -35.69
C VAL A 478 -16.15 17.75 -34.86
N ALA A 479 -15.04 17.81 -34.10
CA ALA A 479 -14.68 19.00 -33.35
C ALA A 479 -14.43 20.23 -34.22
N ARG A 480 -13.94 20.04 -35.49
CA ARG A 480 -13.76 21.10 -36.44
C ARG A 480 -15.07 21.61 -37.02
N TRP A 481 -15.99 20.70 -37.34
CA TRP A 481 -17.26 21.09 -37.97
C TRP A 481 -18.30 21.54 -36.93
N ARG A 482 -18.38 20.85 -35.81
CA ARG A 482 -19.36 21.09 -34.75
C ARG A 482 -18.67 21.11 -33.39
N PRO A 483 -18.00 22.21 -32.98
CA PRO A 483 -17.20 22.26 -31.74
C PRO A 483 -17.97 21.89 -30.47
N ARG A 484 -19.31 22.05 -30.44
CA ARG A 484 -20.16 21.63 -29.32
C ARG A 484 -20.14 20.10 -29.14
N TRP A 485 -20.06 19.35 -30.22
CA TRP A 485 -20.06 17.88 -30.23
C TRP A 485 -18.64 17.29 -30.14
N GLY A 486 -17.63 18.06 -30.46
CA GLY A 486 -16.25 17.60 -30.47
C GLY A 486 -15.78 17.10 -29.10
N GLY A 487 -16.16 17.79 -28.02
CA GLY A 487 -15.85 17.35 -26.67
C GLY A 487 -16.50 16.01 -26.29
N LEU A 488 -17.74 15.80 -26.75
CA LEU A 488 -18.47 14.55 -26.52
C LEU A 488 -17.90 13.42 -27.39
N ALA A 489 -17.55 13.69 -28.64
CA ALA A 489 -16.91 12.71 -29.51
C ALA A 489 -15.56 12.24 -28.94
N LEU A 490 -14.71 13.18 -28.49
CA LEU A 490 -13.45 12.82 -27.83
C LEU A 490 -13.67 12.05 -26.51
N ALA A 491 -14.72 12.39 -25.75
CA ALA A 491 -15.07 11.65 -24.55
C ALA A 491 -15.53 10.22 -24.89
N ALA A 492 -16.30 10.03 -25.96
CA ALA A 492 -16.70 8.71 -26.41
C ALA A 492 -15.49 7.84 -26.81
N VAL A 493 -14.53 8.41 -27.55
CA VAL A 493 -13.28 7.71 -27.90
C VAL A 493 -12.48 7.36 -26.63
N LEU A 494 -12.34 8.30 -25.70
CA LEU A 494 -11.62 8.07 -24.44
C LEU A 494 -12.26 6.96 -23.60
N LEU A 495 -13.59 6.92 -23.54
CA LEU A 495 -14.29 5.88 -22.81
C LEU A 495 -14.22 4.52 -23.54
N ALA A 496 -14.32 4.50 -24.87
CA ALA A 496 -14.15 3.31 -25.68
C ALA A 496 -12.74 2.70 -25.51
N ASP A 497 -11.75 3.53 -25.37
CA ASP A 497 -10.37 3.15 -25.10
C ASP A 497 -10.17 2.68 -23.65
N LEU A 498 -10.42 3.56 -22.68
CA LEU A 498 -10.00 3.33 -21.29
C LEU A 498 -10.94 2.42 -20.47
N VAL A 499 -12.23 2.32 -20.78
CA VAL A 499 -13.12 1.47 -19.97
C VAL A 499 -12.86 -0.02 -20.17
N PRO A 500 -12.72 -0.56 -21.39
CA PRO A 500 -12.32 -1.95 -21.56
C PRO A 500 -10.91 -2.21 -21.01
N TRP A 501 -9.96 -1.28 -21.27
CA TRP A 501 -8.60 -1.38 -20.81
C TRP A 501 -8.53 -1.43 -19.28
N SER A 502 -9.17 -0.51 -18.56
CA SER A 502 -9.16 -0.46 -17.11
C SER A 502 -9.80 -1.71 -16.47
N ARG A 503 -10.87 -2.22 -17.07
CA ARG A 503 -11.55 -3.44 -16.60
C ARG A 503 -10.71 -4.69 -16.76
N SER A 504 -9.78 -4.73 -17.71
CA SER A 504 -8.88 -5.88 -17.88
C SER A 504 -7.92 -6.10 -16.71
N PHE A 505 -7.71 -5.09 -15.84
CA PHE A 505 -6.91 -5.18 -14.61
C PHE A 505 -7.70 -5.62 -13.38
N LEU A 506 -9.02 -5.72 -13.48
CA LEU A 506 -9.88 -5.96 -12.34
C LEU A 506 -10.36 -7.42 -12.30
N PRO A 507 -10.17 -8.12 -11.16
CA PRO A 507 -10.61 -9.50 -11.01
C PRO A 507 -12.14 -9.58 -10.93
N ARG A 508 -12.66 -10.75 -11.33
CA ARG A 508 -14.08 -11.11 -11.25
C ARG A 508 -14.21 -12.32 -10.33
N GLY A 509 -14.29 -12.06 -9.03
CA GLY A 509 -14.33 -13.12 -8.03
C GLY A 509 -15.71 -13.71 -7.84
N ASN A 510 -15.79 -15.03 -7.77
CA ASN A 510 -16.99 -15.73 -7.34
C ASN A 510 -17.20 -15.54 -5.84
N PRO A 511 -18.35 -15.01 -5.37
CA PRO A 511 -18.61 -14.82 -3.95
C PRO A 511 -18.49 -16.11 -3.11
N ALA A 512 -18.80 -17.27 -3.67
CA ALA A 512 -18.70 -18.56 -2.98
C ALA A 512 -17.24 -18.96 -2.67
N LEU A 513 -16.28 -18.37 -3.37
CA LEU A 513 -14.84 -18.61 -3.18
C LEU A 513 -14.19 -17.55 -2.27
N PHE A 514 -14.94 -16.61 -1.72
CA PHE A 514 -14.38 -15.59 -0.84
C PHE A 514 -14.07 -16.18 0.54
N TYR A 515 -12.83 -16.58 0.76
CA TYR A 515 -12.32 -17.25 1.96
C TYR A 515 -13.23 -18.40 2.41
N PRO A 516 -13.36 -19.46 1.60
CA PRO A 516 -14.30 -20.55 1.86
C PRO A 516 -13.89 -21.33 3.11
N ARG A 517 -14.87 -21.63 3.95
CA ARG A 517 -14.70 -22.49 5.12
C ARG A 517 -14.96 -23.93 4.73
N THR A 518 -13.89 -24.65 4.39
CA THR A 518 -13.96 -26.08 4.07
C THR A 518 -13.93 -26.92 5.35
N PRO A 519 -14.40 -28.19 5.33
CA PRO A 519 -14.26 -29.10 6.46
C PRO A 519 -12.80 -29.25 6.92
N TYR A 520 -11.83 -29.16 6.01
CA TYR A 520 -10.41 -29.15 6.33
C TYR A 520 -10.03 -27.93 7.19
N ILE A 521 -10.42 -26.72 6.73
CA ILE A 521 -10.11 -25.47 7.46
C ILE A 521 -10.73 -25.47 8.84
N GLU A 522 -11.95 -25.97 8.99
CA GLU A 522 -12.62 -26.07 10.29
C GLU A 522 -11.93 -27.07 11.23
N ALA A 523 -11.47 -28.21 10.71
CA ALA A 523 -10.70 -29.19 11.49
C ALA A 523 -9.33 -28.59 11.87
N PHE A 524 -8.67 -27.92 10.94
CA PHE A 524 -7.40 -27.24 11.17
C PHE A 524 -7.51 -26.16 12.24
N ALA A 525 -8.52 -25.31 12.18
CA ALA A 525 -8.72 -24.22 13.16
C ALA A 525 -9.00 -24.76 14.56
N ARG A 526 -9.79 -25.85 14.68
CA ARG A 526 -10.02 -26.52 15.95
C ARG A 526 -8.73 -27.11 16.54
N GLU A 527 -7.90 -27.73 15.72
CA GLU A 527 -6.63 -28.30 16.17
C GLU A 527 -5.61 -27.21 16.55
N ALA A 528 -5.53 -26.12 15.80
CA ALA A 528 -4.67 -24.98 16.10
C ALA A 528 -5.02 -24.34 17.45
N GLY A 529 -6.32 -24.33 17.82
CA GLY A 529 -6.78 -23.86 19.12
C GLY A 529 -6.80 -22.34 19.29
N ASP A 530 -6.70 -21.86 20.53
CA ASP A 530 -6.79 -20.44 20.86
C ASP A 530 -5.61 -19.65 20.26
N PRO A 531 -5.86 -18.69 19.35
CA PRO A 531 -4.81 -17.89 18.70
C PRO A 531 -4.04 -16.98 19.66
N ALA A 532 -4.54 -16.74 20.87
CA ALA A 532 -3.81 -16.01 21.90
C ALA A 532 -2.64 -16.83 22.47
N VAL A 533 -2.72 -18.16 22.43
CA VAL A 533 -1.73 -19.07 23.02
C VAL A 533 -0.97 -19.86 21.95
N TRP A 534 -1.68 -20.33 20.93
CA TRP A 534 -1.19 -21.29 19.95
C TRP A 534 -1.16 -20.72 18.53
N ARG A 535 -0.47 -21.41 17.66
CA ARG A 535 -0.36 -21.09 16.22
C ARG A 535 -0.64 -22.31 15.36
N GLY A 536 -0.95 -22.04 14.09
CA GLY A 536 -0.93 -22.99 12.99
C GLY A 536 0.03 -22.55 11.90
N ALA A 537 0.32 -23.46 10.98
CA ALA A 537 1.13 -23.18 9.82
C ALA A 537 0.73 -24.05 8.62
N GLY A 538 1.05 -23.66 7.40
CA GLY A 538 1.02 -24.53 6.22
C GLY A 538 2.42 -24.90 5.81
N ALA A 539 2.62 -26.15 5.43
CA ALA A 539 3.84 -26.63 4.79
C ALA A 539 3.88 -26.15 3.34
N HIS A 540 5.06 -25.88 2.82
CA HIS A 540 5.28 -25.37 1.47
C HIS A 540 4.40 -24.15 1.14
N TYR A 541 3.54 -24.27 0.12
CA TYR A 541 2.63 -23.21 -0.35
C TYR A 541 1.18 -23.40 0.12
N LEU A 542 0.91 -24.33 1.04
CA LEU A 542 -0.42 -24.48 1.63
C LEU A 542 -0.69 -23.39 2.65
N LEU A 543 -1.92 -22.91 2.65
CA LEU A 543 -2.37 -21.87 3.56
C LEU A 543 -1.33 -20.74 3.65
N TYR A 544 -1.16 -19.98 2.57
CA TYR A 544 -0.19 -18.88 2.50
C TYR A 544 -0.14 -18.05 3.78
N PRO A 545 1.02 -17.49 4.16
CA PRO A 545 1.14 -16.63 5.33
C PRO A 545 0.09 -15.52 5.33
N ASN A 546 -0.34 -15.12 6.52
CA ASN A 546 -1.45 -14.22 6.79
C ASN A 546 -2.86 -14.76 6.45
N LEU A 547 -2.99 -15.74 5.53
CA LEU A 547 -4.30 -16.33 5.20
C LEU A 547 -4.97 -16.96 6.43
N LEU A 548 -4.19 -17.57 7.31
CA LEU A 548 -4.69 -18.21 8.53
C LEU A 548 -5.40 -17.23 9.47
N SER A 549 -4.98 -15.96 9.50
CA SER A 549 -5.62 -14.92 10.32
C SER A 549 -7.09 -14.70 9.97
N VAL A 550 -7.45 -14.88 8.69
CA VAL A 550 -8.83 -14.77 8.19
C VAL A 550 -9.74 -15.85 8.80
N TYR A 551 -9.16 -17.01 9.10
CA TYR A 551 -9.85 -18.14 9.74
C TYR A 551 -9.73 -18.14 11.27
N GLY A 552 -9.16 -17.07 11.84
CA GLY A 552 -9.01 -16.93 13.29
C GLY A 552 -7.81 -17.67 13.88
N VAL A 553 -6.89 -18.17 13.05
CA VAL A 553 -5.68 -18.87 13.49
C VAL A 553 -4.48 -17.93 13.42
N ALA A 554 -3.61 -17.98 14.43
CA ALA A 554 -2.34 -17.24 14.40
C ALA A 554 -1.30 -17.95 13.56
N ASP A 555 -0.53 -17.21 12.80
CA ASP A 555 0.57 -17.70 11.94
C ASP A 555 1.88 -17.05 12.35
N PHE A 556 2.96 -17.80 12.31
CA PHE A 556 4.30 -17.26 12.58
C PHE A 556 5.01 -16.80 11.30
N ARG A 557 4.58 -17.23 10.13
CA ARG A 557 5.23 -16.97 8.85
C ARG A 557 4.90 -15.56 8.38
N PRO A 558 5.90 -14.70 8.10
CA PRO A 558 5.64 -13.37 7.57
C PRO A 558 5.40 -13.37 6.07
N HIS A 559 4.52 -12.45 5.62
CA HIS A 559 4.37 -12.02 4.24
C HIS A 559 4.21 -10.50 4.23
N ASN A 560 5.31 -9.80 4.52
CA ASN A 560 5.29 -8.36 4.75
C ASN A 560 6.67 -7.76 4.47
N PRO A 561 6.79 -6.72 3.63
CA PRO A 561 8.05 -6.02 3.42
C PRO A 561 8.63 -5.37 4.69
N LEU A 562 7.80 -5.17 5.71
CA LEU A 562 8.20 -4.59 7.00
C LEU A 562 8.47 -5.65 8.08
N ALA A 563 8.51 -6.95 7.73
CA ALA A 563 8.89 -8.00 8.67
C ALA A 563 10.28 -7.69 9.26
N PRO A 564 10.47 -7.87 10.60
CA PRO A 564 11.76 -7.57 11.22
C PRO A 564 12.88 -8.46 10.66
N ALA A 565 13.95 -7.84 10.17
CA ALA A 565 15.08 -8.56 9.54
C ALA A 565 15.69 -9.61 10.48
N ARG A 566 15.75 -9.31 11.79
CA ARG A 566 16.22 -10.24 12.79
C ARG A 566 15.36 -11.50 12.91
N TYR A 567 14.03 -11.34 12.81
CA TYR A 567 13.10 -12.45 12.85
C TYR A 567 13.23 -13.32 11.60
N LEU A 568 13.38 -12.70 10.43
CA LEU A 568 13.62 -13.43 9.18
C LEU A 568 14.90 -14.25 9.24
N ARG A 569 16.00 -13.76 9.85
CA ARG A 569 17.24 -14.52 10.04
C ARG A 569 17.03 -15.75 10.91
N VAL A 570 16.24 -15.62 11.98
CA VAL A 570 15.87 -16.76 12.85
C VAL A 570 15.07 -17.81 12.07
N LEU A 571 14.06 -17.37 11.31
CA LEU A 571 13.26 -18.28 10.48
C LEU A 571 14.08 -18.92 9.34
N THR A 572 15.02 -18.17 8.77
CA THR A 572 15.95 -18.70 7.77
C THR A 572 16.83 -19.81 8.35
N ALA A 573 17.40 -19.59 9.52
CA ALA A 573 18.30 -20.53 10.17
C ALA A 573 17.57 -21.82 10.61
N ALA A 574 16.32 -21.72 11.04
CA ALA A 574 15.52 -22.86 11.51
C ALA A 574 14.83 -23.62 10.37
N PHE A 575 14.20 -22.91 9.46
CA PHE A 575 13.22 -23.47 8.51
C PHE A 575 13.61 -23.33 7.05
N GLY A 576 14.77 -22.77 6.72
CA GLY A 576 15.13 -22.46 5.35
C GLY A 576 14.20 -21.42 4.72
N PHE A 577 13.63 -20.52 5.52
CA PHE A 577 12.71 -19.48 5.06
C PHE A 577 13.49 -18.30 4.45
N HIS A 578 13.56 -18.23 3.12
CA HIS A 578 14.34 -17.25 2.37
C HIS A 578 13.43 -16.31 1.54
N PRO A 579 12.73 -15.34 2.15
CA PRO A 579 11.94 -14.41 1.38
C PRO A 579 12.83 -13.53 0.52
N THR A 580 12.36 -13.21 -0.69
CA THR A 580 13.07 -12.31 -1.62
C THR A 580 12.48 -10.88 -1.55
N MET A 581 13.13 -9.95 -2.22
CA MET A 581 12.63 -8.57 -2.33
C MET A 581 11.40 -8.42 -3.23
N THR A 582 11.10 -9.43 -4.03
CA THR A 582 9.92 -9.46 -4.91
C THR A 582 8.83 -10.39 -4.37
N SER A 583 9.22 -11.36 -3.55
CA SER A 583 8.30 -12.26 -2.86
C SER A 583 8.64 -12.23 -1.37
N TYR A 584 7.91 -11.45 -0.60
CA TYR A 584 8.10 -11.30 0.87
C TYR A 584 7.73 -12.57 1.65
N PHE A 585 7.68 -13.69 0.97
CA PHE A 585 7.31 -15.00 1.45
C PHE A 585 8.26 -16.07 0.89
N SER A 586 8.46 -17.14 1.68
CA SER A 586 9.16 -18.35 1.30
C SER A 586 8.47 -19.58 1.90
N PRO A 587 8.51 -20.76 1.28
CA PRO A 587 8.01 -21.97 1.91
C PRO A 587 8.87 -22.35 3.12
N VAL A 588 8.24 -22.94 4.12
CA VAL A 588 8.91 -23.59 5.24
C VAL A 588 9.38 -24.96 4.77
N GLN A 589 10.68 -25.23 4.86
CA GLN A 589 11.29 -26.46 4.35
C GLN A 589 11.52 -27.51 5.45
N ASN A 590 12.02 -27.08 6.62
CA ASN A 590 12.32 -27.97 7.73
C ASN A 590 11.25 -27.84 8.83
N LEU A 591 10.36 -28.83 8.93
CA LEU A 591 9.30 -28.88 9.94
C LEU A 591 9.70 -29.66 11.20
N ASP A 592 10.90 -30.26 11.24
CA ASP A 592 11.40 -31.02 12.39
C ASP A 592 12.23 -30.18 13.36
N HIS A 593 12.39 -28.89 13.08
CA HIS A 593 13.22 -28.03 13.89
C HIS A 593 12.52 -27.64 15.21
N PRO A 594 13.18 -27.72 16.38
CA PRO A 594 12.58 -27.43 17.71
C PRO A 594 12.00 -26.01 17.85
N LEU A 595 12.41 -25.07 17.02
CA LEU A 595 11.80 -23.75 16.97
C LEU A 595 10.29 -23.82 16.65
N LEU A 596 9.79 -24.90 16.02
CA LEU A 596 8.36 -25.10 15.81
C LEU A 596 7.60 -25.22 17.13
N ASP A 597 8.19 -25.96 18.08
CA ASP A 597 7.65 -26.12 19.45
C ASP A 597 7.72 -24.79 20.19
N PHE A 598 8.87 -24.11 20.14
CA PHE A 598 9.06 -22.78 20.76
C PHE A 598 8.02 -21.77 20.26
N LEU A 599 7.70 -21.80 18.97
CA LEU A 599 6.69 -20.92 18.37
C LEU A 599 5.26 -21.29 18.75
N GLY A 600 5.03 -22.40 19.43
CA GLY A 600 3.72 -22.86 19.86
C GLY A 600 2.82 -23.29 18.70
N VAL A 601 3.40 -23.85 17.65
CA VAL A 601 2.65 -24.33 16.47
C VAL A 601 2.02 -25.67 16.82
N ARG A 602 0.70 -25.75 16.91
CA ARG A 602 -0.04 -26.99 17.21
C ARG A 602 -0.49 -27.75 15.98
N ALA A 603 -0.91 -27.04 14.93
CA ALA A 603 -1.44 -27.63 13.72
C ALA A 603 -0.60 -27.23 12.50
N VAL A 604 -0.31 -28.19 11.64
CA VAL A 604 0.37 -27.95 10.36
C VAL A 604 -0.46 -28.55 9.23
N ALA A 605 -0.78 -27.73 8.23
CA ALA A 605 -1.39 -28.19 7.00
C ALA A 605 -0.29 -28.79 6.10
N GLY A 606 -0.40 -30.06 5.75
CA GLY A 606 0.50 -30.78 4.85
C GLY A 606 -0.20 -31.28 3.59
N SER A 607 0.57 -31.87 2.69
CA SER A 607 0.07 -32.67 1.58
C SER A 607 0.61 -34.08 1.70
N LEU A 608 0.05 -35.03 0.95
CA LEU A 608 0.52 -36.43 0.94
C LEU A 608 1.99 -36.53 0.46
N SER A 609 2.51 -35.54 -0.22
CA SER A 609 3.92 -35.47 -0.62
C SER A 609 4.86 -35.00 0.51
N VAL A 610 4.32 -34.54 1.63
CA VAL A 610 5.08 -34.16 2.81
C VAL A 610 4.92 -35.31 3.82
N PRO A 611 5.94 -36.16 3.98
CA PRO A 611 5.87 -37.24 4.95
C PRO A 611 5.71 -36.64 6.36
N PRO A 612 4.97 -37.30 7.28
CA PRO A 612 4.99 -36.94 8.68
C PRO A 612 6.45 -36.95 9.16
N SER A 613 6.87 -35.89 9.79
CA SER A 613 8.19 -35.82 10.40
C SER A 613 8.20 -36.56 11.73
N LEU A 614 9.39 -36.76 12.33
CA LEU A 614 9.51 -37.36 13.67
C LEU A 614 8.77 -36.56 14.73
N THR A 615 8.65 -35.23 14.53
CA THR A 615 7.98 -34.30 15.44
C THR A 615 6.48 -34.14 15.16
N LEU A 616 6.01 -34.38 13.94
CA LEU A 616 4.62 -34.16 13.54
C LEU A 616 3.89 -35.49 13.31
N GLN A 617 2.65 -35.59 13.79
CA GLN A 617 1.80 -36.77 13.68
C GLN A 617 0.57 -36.45 12.82
N ALA A 618 0.25 -37.30 11.84
CA ALA A 618 -1.00 -37.22 11.09
C ALA A 618 -2.17 -37.60 12.00
N ILE A 619 -3.21 -36.75 12.01
CA ILE A 619 -4.40 -36.97 12.86
C ILE A 619 -5.69 -37.17 12.07
N ASP A 620 -5.67 -37.04 10.77
CA ASP A 620 -6.84 -37.11 9.90
C ASP A 620 -7.08 -38.48 9.25
N GLY A 621 -6.13 -39.42 9.38
CA GLY A 621 -6.21 -40.76 8.79
C GLY A 621 -6.38 -40.75 7.27
N GLY A 622 -5.97 -39.68 6.58
CA GLY A 622 -6.15 -39.52 5.15
C GLY A 622 -7.54 -39.04 4.72
N ARG A 623 -8.40 -38.64 5.66
CA ARG A 623 -9.77 -38.15 5.45
C ARG A 623 -9.82 -36.98 4.45
N PHE A 624 -8.78 -36.16 4.43
CA PHE A 624 -8.71 -34.96 3.61
C PHE A 624 -7.82 -35.10 2.37
N ALA A 625 -7.51 -36.32 1.95
CA ALA A 625 -6.65 -36.54 0.79
C ALA A 625 -7.03 -35.63 -0.42
N PRO A 626 -6.06 -35.04 -1.12
CA PRO A 626 -4.61 -35.23 -1.01
C PRO A 626 -3.91 -34.39 0.07
N PHE A 627 -4.64 -33.76 0.97
CA PHE A 627 -4.12 -32.95 2.07
C PHE A 627 -4.05 -33.77 3.35
N THR A 628 -3.14 -33.42 4.24
CA THR A 628 -2.95 -34.06 5.54
C THR A 628 -2.98 -33.00 6.63
N LEU A 629 -3.67 -33.30 7.73
CA LEU A 629 -3.64 -32.48 8.92
C LEU A 629 -2.68 -33.11 9.94
N LEU A 630 -1.64 -32.36 10.27
CA LEU A 630 -0.58 -32.78 11.18
C LEU A 630 -0.71 -32.06 12.52
N ARG A 631 -0.49 -32.79 13.62
CA ARG A 631 -0.40 -32.29 14.99
C ARG A 631 1.04 -32.25 15.43
N ASN A 632 1.44 -31.14 16.09
CA ASN A 632 2.64 -31.13 16.89
C ASN A 632 2.31 -31.61 18.31
N PRO A 633 2.96 -32.68 18.82
CA PRO A 633 2.62 -33.25 20.12
C PRO A 633 3.12 -32.45 21.33
N ASP A 634 4.20 -31.65 21.20
CA ASP A 634 4.83 -30.94 22.34
C ASP A 634 5.05 -29.42 22.07
N PRO A 635 4.05 -28.68 21.63
CA PRO A 635 4.20 -27.25 21.41
C PRO A 635 4.31 -26.52 22.75
N LEU A 636 5.18 -25.51 22.85
CA LEU A 636 5.25 -24.64 24.01
C LEU A 636 4.16 -23.56 23.96
N PRO A 637 3.54 -23.19 25.10
CA PRO A 637 2.65 -22.05 25.11
C PRO A 637 3.42 -20.77 24.81
N ARG A 638 2.72 -19.73 24.35
CA ARG A 638 3.32 -18.46 23.91
C ARG A 638 4.24 -17.79 24.96
N TRP A 639 4.11 -18.16 26.23
CA TRP A 639 4.94 -17.73 27.37
C TRP A 639 5.26 -18.89 28.28
N PHE A 640 6.50 -19.02 28.67
CA PHE A 640 6.99 -20.14 29.47
C PHE A 640 8.28 -19.77 30.24
N PHE A 641 8.69 -20.64 31.17
CA PHE A 641 9.97 -20.57 31.81
C PHE A 641 10.94 -21.55 31.13
N PRO A 642 12.10 -21.09 30.65
CA PRO A 642 13.06 -21.96 29.99
C PRO A 642 13.75 -22.88 31.01
N ARG A 643 14.06 -24.10 30.55
CA ARG A 643 14.83 -25.08 31.34
C ARG A 643 16.28 -24.62 31.53
N ALA A 644 16.86 -24.04 30.51
CA ALA A 644 18.20 -23.49 30.51
C ALA A 644 18.25 -22.15 29.77
N VAL A 645 19.13 -21.27 30.22
CA VAL A 645 19.34 -19.96 29.55
C VAL A 645 20.81 -19.80 29.28
N ASP A 646 21.13 -19.58 28.00
CA ASP A 646 22.47 -19.32 27.51
C ASP A 646 22.67 -17.83 27.25
N THR A 647 23.95 -17.43 27.15
CA THR A 647 24.30 -16.05 26.75
C THR A 647 25.15 -16.08 25.49
N ILE A 648 24.66 -15.46 24.42
CA ILE A 648 25.29 -15.46 23.10
C ILE A 648 25.57 -14.05 22.59
N GLY A 649 26.54 -13.93 21.68
CA GLY A 649 26.74 -12.67 20.94
C GLY A 649 25.70 -12.48 19.83
N ALA A 650 25.42 -11.23 19.45
CA ALA A 650 24.46 -10.92 18.38
C ALA A 650 24.80 -11.59 17.03
N GLY A 651 26.10 -11.80 16.73
CA GLY A 651 26.57 -12.51 15.53
C GLY A 651 26.48 -14.04 15.60
N GLU A 652 26.06 -14.59 16.74
CA GLU A 652 25.96 -16.06 16.96
C GLU A 652 24.53 -16.58 16.84
N VAL A 653 23.54 -15.69 16.69
CA VAL A 653 22.10 -16.02 16.71
C VAL A 653 21.75 -17.10 15.69
N GLU A 654 22.18 -16.95 14.43
CA GLU A 654 21.82 -17.90 13.38
C GLU A 654 22.42 -19.29 13.67
N ARG A 655 23.66 -19.34 14.17
CA ARG A 655 24.31 -20.61 14.56
C ARG A 655 23.64 -21.24 15.77
N TRP A 656 23.27 -20.43 16.76
CA TRP A 656 22.52 -20.85 17.93
C TRP A 656 21.18 -21.49 17.53
N VAL A 657 20.39 -20.78 16.71
CA VAL A 657 19.10 -21.29 16.26
C VAL A 657 19.27 -22.56 15.42
N ALA A 658 20.16 -22.57 14.44
CA ALA A 658 20.39 -23.76 13.60
C ALA A 658 20.83 -24.99 14.38
N GLY A 659 21.52 -24.81 15.52
CA GLY A 659 21.95 -25.88 16.42
C GLY A 659 20.98 -26.19 17.58
N MET A 660 19.78 -25.62 17.55
CA MET A 660 18.76 -25.85 18.61
C MET A 660 18.28 -27.29 18.60
N THR A 661 18.40 -27.95 19.76
CA THR A 661 17.93 -29.35 19.98
C THR A 661 16.80 -29.45 21.00
N ASP A 662 16.55 -28.40 21.77
CA ASP A 662 15.50 -28.31 22.80
C ASP A 662 14.89 -26.91 22.77
N ALA A 663 13.59 -26.84 22.52
CA ALA A 663 12.80 -25.60 22.48
C ALA A 663 12.72 -24.90 23.85
N ARG A 664 12.99 -25.61 24.97
CA ARG A 664 12.99 -25.06 26.32
C ARG A 664 14.34 -24.47 26.71
N ARG A 665 15.33 -24.56 25.82
CA ARG A 665 16.63 -23.92 25.99
C ARG A 665 16.65 -22.62 25.19
N VAL A 666 16.84 -21.50 25.87
CA VAL A 666 16.70 -20.14 25.30
C VAL A 666 18.00 -19.38 25.49
N ALA A 667 18.35 -18.54 24.53
CA ALA A 667 19.50 -17.63 24.64
C ALA A 667 19.07 -16.17 24.84
N ILE A 668 19.88 -15.42 25.57
CA ILE A 668 19.80 -13.94 25.66
C ILE A 668 21.05 -13.32 25.07
N LEU A 669 20.91 -12.11 24.52
CA LEU A 669 22.05 -11.41 23.95
C LEU A 669 23.00 -10.91 25.06
N ARG A 670 24.30 -11.11 24.88
CA ARG A 670 25.35 -10.74 25.86
C ARG A 670 25.31 -9.26 26.24
N GLU A 671 25.02 -8.41 25.26
CA GLU A 671 24.90 -6.97 25.47
C GLU A 671 23.70 -6.60 26.37
N GLU A 672 22.65 -7.39 26.38
CA GLU A 672 21.45 -7.17 27.17
C GLU A 672 21.51 -7.88 28.52
N ALA A 673 22.22 -9.02 28.62
CA ALA A 673 22.40 -9.78 29.84
C ALA A 673 23.34 -9.06 30.83
N GLY A 674 24.39 -8.41 30.32
CA GLY A 674 25.46 -7.87 31.16
C GLY A 674 26.05 -8.95 32.08
N SER A 675 26.06 -8.70 33.39
CA SER A 675 26.50 -9.66 34.41
C SER A 675 25.39 -10.61 34.86
N TRP A 676 24.14 -10.42 34.46
CA TRP A 676 23.01 -11.27 34.86
C TRP A 676 23.13 -12.68 34.27
N ARG A 677 23.01 -13.66 35.13
CA ARG A 677 22.96 -15.08 34.73
C ARG A 677 21.69 -15.66 35.32
N PRO A 678 20.60 -15.78 34.52
CA PRO A 678 19.35 -16.32 34.99
C PRO A 678 19.49 -17.80 35.34
N ALA A 679 18.90 -18.19 36.44
CA ALA A 679 18.73 -19.61 36.75
C ALA A 679 17.71 -20.20 35.79
N GLY A 680 18.08 -21.23 35.04
CA GLY A 680 17.14 -22.11 34.35
C GLY A 680 16.47 -23.01 35.38
N GLY A 681 15.32 -23.54 35.03
CA GLY A 681 14.65 -24.57 35.90
C GLY A 681 13.23 -24.82 35.40
N GLU A 682 12.78 -26.08 35.57
CA GLU A 682 11.41 -26.43 35.22
C GLU A 682 10.46 -25.73 36.19
N SER A 683 9.55 -24.97 35.65
CA SER A 683 8.46 -24.32 36.35
C SER A 683 7.19 -24.45 35.53
N PRO A 684 6.03 -24.59 36.16
CA PRO A 684 4.77 -24.55 35.39
C PRO A 684 4.66 -23.28 34.57
N PRO A 685 4.07 -23.32 33.37
CA PRO A 685 3.90 -22.14 32.55
C PRO A 685 3.01 -21.11 33.27
N PRO A 686 3.26 -19.82 33.07
CA PRO A 686 2.40 -18.76 33.55
C PRO A 686 0.96 -18.92 33.01
N ARG A 687 -0.03 -18.61 33.84
CA ARG A 687 -1.44 -18.66 33.43
C ARG A 687 -1.88 -17.26 32.97
N PRO A 688 -2.49 -17.10 31.79
CA PRO A 688 -3.04 -15.82 31.37
C PRO A 688 -4.27 -15.45 32.21
N LEU A 689 -4.26 -14.25 32.77
CA LEU A 689 -5.42 -13.58 33.35
C LEU A 689 -6.12 -12.71 32.30
N LEU A 690 -5.33 -12.19 31.35
CA LEU A 690 -5.77 -11.47 30.18
C LEU A 690 -4.80 -11.80 29.06
N ALA A 691 -5.33 -12.17 27.89
CA ALA A 691 -4.55 -12.36 26.68
C ALA A 691 -5.30 -11.68 25.52
N SER A 692 -5.02 -10.40 25.31
CA SER A 692 -5.52 -9.68 24.16
C SER A 692 -4.35 -9.15 23.33
N PRO A 693 -4.53 -8.94 22.02
CA PRO A 693 -3.44 -8.49 21.17
C PRO A 693 -2.76 -7.22 21.71
N GLY A 694 -1.45 -7.32 21.97
CA GLY A 694 -0.66 -6.24 22.53
C GLY A 694 -0.87 -5.95 24.02
N HIS A 695 -1.67 -6.74 24.75
CA HIS A 695 -1.86 -6.58 26.19
C HIS A 695 -2.08 -7.94 26.87
N VAL A 696 -1.06 -8.42 27.58
CA VAL A 696 -1.05 -9.70 28.24
C VAL A 696 -0.82 -9.52 29.74
N VAL A 697 -1.63 -10.15 30.54
CA VAL A 697 -1.46 -10.19 31.99
C VAL A 697 -1.35 -11.64 32.43
N LEU A 698 -0.24 -11.99 33.03
CA LEU A 698 0.10 -13.34 33.43
C LEU A 698 0.09 -13.48 34.95
N LYS A 699 -0.51 -14.57 35.47
CA LYS A 699 -0.31 -15.05 36.82
C LYS A 699 0.95 -15.92 36.84
N ILE A 700 1.94 -15.48 37.60
CA ILE A 700 3.22 -16.17 37.71
C ILE A 700 3.12 -17.22 38.82
N PRO A 701 3.43 -18.48 38.52
CA PRO A 701 3.46 -19.51 39.57
C PRO A 701 4.61 -19.23 40.55
N SER A 702 4.41 -19.61 41.81
CA SER A 702 5.48 -19.62 42.81
C SER A 702 6.63 -20.51 42.34
N ALA A 703 7.86 -20.08 42.58
CA ALA A 703 9.04 -20.89 42.24
C ALA A 703 8.94 -22.24 42.99
N GLY A 704 9.02 -23.36 42.23
CA GLY A 704 9.14 -24.69 42.83
C GLY A 704 10.45 -24.84 43.61
N ALA A 705 10.55 -25.83 44.48
CA ALA A 705 11.71 -26.06 45.35
C ALA A 705 13.07 -26.29 44.63
N GLY A 706 13.07 -26.47 43.30
CA GLY A 706 14.26 -26.62 42.46
C GLY A 706 14.76 -25.35 41.78
N ALA A 707 13.97 -24.29 41.70
CA ALA A 707 14.42 -22.99 41.24
C ALA A 707 15.03 -22.28 42.43
N GLY A 708 16.33 -22.05 42.47
CA GLY A 708 17.09 -21.47 43.60
C GLY A 708 16.29 -20.42 44.35
N ALA A 709 16.01 -20.69 45.62
CA ALA A 709 15.14 -19.87 46.46
C ALA A 709 15.67 -18.41 46.44
N GLY A 710 15.00 -17.50 45.78
CA GLY A 710 15.30 -16.07 45.76
C GLY A 710 15.91 -15.48 44.48
N GLY A 711 16.15 -16.24 43.43
CA GLY A 711 16.79 -15.76 42.20
C GLY A 711 15.82 -15.10 41.17
N GLU A 712 16.40 -14.16 40.40
CA GLU A 712 15.70 -13.60 39.20
C GLU A 712 15.53 -14.66 38.11
N ARG A 713 14.41 -14.66 37.43
CA ARG A 713 14.06 -15.64 36.39
C ARG A 713 13.82 -14.97 35.04
N LEU A 714 14.04 -15.71 33.96
CA LEU A 714 13.64 -15.29 32.62
C LEU A 714 12.23 -15.81 32.31
N LEU A 715 11.30 -14.91 32.04
CA LEU A 715 10.07 -15.24 31.33
C LEU A 715 10.34 -15.14 29.83
N ALA A 716 10.37 -16.28 29.16
CA ALA A 716 10.50 -16.32 27.70
C ALA A 716 9.12 -16.27 27.02
N THR A 717 9.07 -15.69 25.85
CA THR A 717 7.85 -15.69 25.01
C THR A 717 8.21 -15.97 23.55
N SER A 718 7.26 -16.48 22.80
CA SER A 718 7.35 -16.55 21.34
C SER A 718 6.71 -15.35 20.63
N ILE A 719 6.59 -14.21 21.30
CA ILE A 719 6.14 -12.94 20.72
C ILE A 719 7.32 -12.28 20.02
N VAL A 720 7.16 -11.89 18.76
CA VAL A 720 8.22 -11.21 18.01
C VAL A 720 8.57 -9.89 18.68
N TRP A 721 9.86 -9.66 18.88
CA TRP A 721 10.34 -8.48 19.56
C TRP A 721 10.17 -7.20 18.72
N SER A 722 9.66 -6.15 19.35
CA SER A 722 9.59 -4.79 18.82
C SER A 722 9.84 -3.78 19.94
N LYS A 723 10.41 -2.63 19.62
CA LYS A 723 10.73 -1.54 20.57
C LYS A 723 9.55 -1.08 21.42
N GLY A 724 8.31 -1.33 21.00
CA GLY A 724 7.11 -0.88 21.70
C GLY A 724 6.69 -1.74 22.89
N TRP A 725 7.32 -2.89 23.13
CA TRP A 725 7.00 -3.75 24.27
C TRP A 725 7.54 -3.22 25.59
N SER A 726 6.71 -3.27 26.61
CA SER A 726 7.05 -2.95 28.01
C SER A 726 6.48 -4.01 28.94
N ALA A 727 7.14 -4.21 30.08
CA ALA A 727 6.69 -5.14 31.12
C ALA A 727 6.62 -4.46 32.48
N ARG A 728 5.64 -4.84 33.29
CA ARG A 728 5.45 -4.32 34.65
C ARG A 728 5.05 -5.43 35.63
N ALA A 729 5.48 -5.31 36.89
CA ALA A 729 4.99 -6.10 38.00
C ALA A 729 4.85 -5.23 39.23
N GLY A 730 3.72 -5.29 39.93
CA GLY A 730 3.47 -4.48 41.14
C GLY A 730 3.68 -2.96 40.90
N GLY A 731 3.36 -2.46 39.69
CA GLY A 731 3.56 -1.06 39.30
C GLY A 731 5.00 -0.70 38.87
N ARG A 732 5.99 -1.57 39.09
CA ARG A 732 7.40 -1.35 38.72
C ARG A 732 7.65 -1.82 37.29
N SER A 733 8.45 -1.05 36.52
CA SER A 733 8.91 -1.44 35.21
C SER A 733 9.94 -2.57 35.31
N LEU A 734 9.80 -3.56 34.41
CA LEU A 734 10.73 -4.69 34.29
C LEU A 734 11.53 -4.58 32.99
N PRO A 735 12.81 -5.03 32.97
CA PRO A 735 13.58 -5.10 31.74
C PRO A 735 12.99 -6.07 30.74
N VAL A 736 12.78 -5.60 29.52
CA VAL A 736 12.39 -6.41 28.35
C VAL A 736 13.63 -6.66 27.52
N LEU A 737 13.92 -7.93 27.25
CA LEU A 737 15.13 -8.42 26.60
C LEU A 737 14.77 -9.11 25.28
N LYS A 738 15.78 -9.33 24.44
CA LYS A 738 15.62 -10.18 23.25
C LYS A 738 16.09 -11.58 23.57
N THR A 739 15.18 -12.55 23.43
CA THR A 739 15.49 -13.98 23.50
C THR A 739 15.64 -14.55 22.09
N ASP A 740 16.61 -15.47 21.91
CA ASP A 740 16.97 -16.07 20.62
C ASP A 740 17.11 -15.03 19.47
N GLY A 741 17.53 -13.83 19.83
CA GLY A 741 17.77 -12.71 18.95
C GLY A 741 16.52 -12.01 18.41
N ALA A 742 15.32 -12.60 18.51
CA ALA A 742 14.12 -12.10 17.82
C ALA A 742 12.83 -12.10 18.66
N PHE A 743 12.82 -12.60 19.88
CA PHE A 743 11.59 -12.71 20.67
C PHE A 743 11.66 -11.90 21.96
N VAL A 744 10.49 -11.64 22.55
CA VAL A 744 10.37 -10.92 23.82
C VAL A 744 10.68 -11.83 24.98
N GLY A 745 11.65 -11.44 25.81
CA GLY A 745 11.90 -11.99 27.13
C GLY A 745 11.74 -10.93 28.22
N VAL A 746 11.39 -11.33 29.42
CA VAL A 746 11.27 -10.41 30.57
C VAL A 746 12.09 -10.92 31.75
N ARG A 747 12.96 -10.06 32.26
CA ARG A 747 13.69 -10.33 33.51
C ARG A 747 12.77 -10.12 34.69
N LEU A 748 12.45 -11.21 35.40
CA LEU A 748 11.58 -11.19 36.56
C LEU A 748 12.39 -11.21 37.84
N PRO A 749 12.18 -10.25 38.77
CA PRO A 749 12.72 -10.36 40.12
C PRO A 749 12.06 -11.50 40.89
N ALA A 750 12.62 -11.86 42.03
CA ALA A 750 11.99 -12.80 42.94
C ALA A 750 10.63 -12.25 43.42
N GLY A 751 9.61 -13.11 43.45
CA GLY A 751 8.36 -12.84 44.13
C GLY A 751 7.16 -12.25 43.41
N PRO A 752 7.23 -11.75 42.14
CA PRO A 752 6.01 -11.23 41.53
C PRO A 752 5.01 -12.34 41.25
N SER A 753 3.75 -12.14 41.66
CA SER A 753 2.64 -13.04 41.37
C SER A 753 1.90 -12.67 40.07
N ARG A 754 2.14 -11.49 39.56
CA ARG A 754 1.49 -10.95 38.36
C ARG A 754 2.44 -10.13 37.54
N VAL A 755 2.46 -10.36 36.23
CA VAL A 755 3.26 -9.60 35.25
C VAL A 755 2.33 -9.13 34.14
N GLU A 756 2.47 -7.86 33.77
CA GLU A 756 1.76 -7.22 32.67
C GLU A 756 2.74 -6.88 31.54
N LEU A 757 2.48 -7.37 30.32
CA LEU A 757 3.16 -6.97 29.11
C LEU A 757 2.22 -6.11 28.27
N ARG A 758 2.72 -4.96 27.80
CA ARG A 758 1.93 -4.04 26.98
C ARG A 758 2.75 -3.53 25.81
N PHE A 759 2.12 -3.52 24.65
CA PHE A 759 2.70 -2.92 23.43
C PHE A 759 2.09 -1.54 23.18
N LEU A 760 2.95 -0.57 22.94
CA LEU A 760 2.60 0.75 22.44
C LEU A 760 3.53 1.07 21.28
N PRO A 761 3.02 1.39 20.06
CA PRO A 761 3.88 1.70 18.94
C PRO A 761 4.85 2.84 19.27
N PRO A 762 6.15 2.67 19.01
CA PRO A 762 7.15 3.71 19.31
C PRO A 762 6.84 4.98 18.52
N GLY A 763 7.07 6.15 19.14
CA GLY A 763 6.73 7.44 18.53
C GLY A 763 5.23 7.80 18.52
N PHE A 764 4.31 6.93 18.90
CA PHE A 764 2.86 7.18 18.86
C PHE A 764 2.45 8.39 19.72
N VAL A 765 2.89 8.46 20.97
CA VAL A 765 2.53 9.57 21.89
C VAL A 765 3.06 10.91 21.36
N LEU A 766 4.32 10.94 20.92
CA LEU A 766 4.92 12.13 20.30
C LEU A 766 4.15 12.51 19.01
N GLY A 767 3.75 11.52 18.23
CA GLY A 767 2.94 11.71 17.03
C GLY A 767 1.59 12.35 17.34
N CYS A 768 0.90 11.89 18.38
CA CYS A 768 -0.37 12.49 18.83
C CYS A 768 -0.19 13.94 19.29
N ALA A 769 0.88 14.25 20.03
CA ALA A 769 1.20 15.62 20.44
C ALA A 769 1.45 16.51 19.21
N ALA A 770 2.26 16.04 18.24
CA ALA A 770 2.52 16.76 17.00
C ALA A 770 1.24 16.99 16.19
N ALA A 771 0.35 15.99 16.11
CA ALA A 771 -0.93 16.11 15.42
C ALA A 771 -1.86 17.11 16.10
N ALA A 772 -1.94 17.12 17.42
CA ALA A 772 -2.75 18.09 18.17
C ALA A 772 -2.28 19.53 17.92
N VAL A 773 -0.98 19.80 17.99
CA VAL A 773 -0.39 21.11 17.67
C VAL A 773 -0.66 21.50 16.22
N SER A 774 -0.43 20.61 15.29
CA SER A 774 -0.66 20.87 13.86
C SER A 774 -2.13 21.12 13.54
N LEU A 775 -3.05 20.41 14.19
CA LEU A 775 -4.48 20.59 14.05
C LEU A 775 -4.89 21.98 14.59
N ALA A 776 -4.42 22.37 15.79
CA ALA A 776 -4.69 23.67 16.37
C ALA A 776 -4.21 24.80 15.46
N LEU A 777 -3.00 24.70 14.92
CA LEU A 777 -2.46 25.69 13.97
C LEU A 777 -3.25 25.73 12.65
N CYS A 778 -3.69 24.59 12.12
CA CYS A 778 -4.56 24.55 10.94
C CYS A 778 -5.90 25.22 11.21
N VAL A 779 -6.51 24.98 12.36
CA VAL A 779 -7.77 25.63 12.77
C VAL A 779 -7.58 27.15 12.89
N LEU A 780 -6.52 27.62 13.54
CA LEU A 780 -6.18 29.04 13.62
C LEU A 780 -6.01 29.67 12.23
N CYS A 781 -5.32 28.98 11.31
CA CYS A 781 -5.19 29.40 9.92
C CYS A 781 -6.53 29.48 9.18
N LEU A 782 -7.46 28.59 9.45
CA LEU A 782 -8.81 28.62 8.85
C LEU A 782 -9.65 29.76 9.40
N LEU A 783 -9.56 30.07 10.69
CA LEU A 783 -10.29 31.16 11.36
C LEU A 783 -9.74 32.53 10.96
N SER A 784 -8.41 32.72 10.98
CA SER A 784 -7.77 34.00 10.59
C SER A 784 -8.05 34.36 9.13
N GLY A 785 -8.17 33.38 8.25
CA GLY A 785 -8.54 33.62 6.86
C GLY A 785 -10.01 34.06 6.65
N ARG A 786 -10.89 34.02 7.66
CA ARG A 786 -12.26 34.54 7.58
C ARG A 786 -12.32 36.06 7.85
N ALA A 787 -11.38 36.59 8.61
CA ALA A 787 -11.37 38.01 8.99
C ALA A 787 -10.93 38.95 7.85
N ALA A 788 -10.22 38.46 6.83
CA ALA A 788 -9.82 39.25 5.67
C ALA A 788 -10.88 39.15 4.55
N ALA A 789 -12.05 39.74 4.74
CA ALA A 789 -13.00 39.92 3.65
C ALA A 789 -12.38 40.86 2.57
N PRO A 790 -12.55 40.59 1.29
CA PRO A 790 -12.01 41.47 0.25
C PRO A 790 -12.72 42.81 0.32
N ALA A 791 -11.94 43.89 0.45
CA ALA A 791 -12.44 45.26 0.26
C ALA A 791 -13.23 45.31 -1.07
N PRO A 792 -14.38 46.02 -1.09
CA PRO A 792 -15.21 46.09 -2.27
C PRO A 792 -14.39 46.68 -3.45
N ARG A 793 -14.33 45.93 -4.54
CA ARG A 793 -13.74 46.43 -5.79
C ARG A 793 -14.45 47.75 -6.15
N ARG A 794 -13.78 48.89 -5.99
CA ARG A 794 -14.16 50.12 -6.67
C ARG A 794 -14.33 49.77 -8.16
N ARG A 795 -15.57 49.83 -8.62
CA ARG A 795 -15.90 49.90 -10.04
C ARG A 795 -15.36 51.27 -10.53
N GLY A 796 -14.17 51.24 -11.13
CA GLY A 796 -13.71 52.36 -11.92
C GLY A 796 -14.57 52.42 -13.17
N ARG A 797 -15.04 53.61 -13.43
CA ARG A 797 -15.76 54.06 -14.65
C ARG A 797 -14.93 53.79 -15.87
#